data_ab49b4f3095ead0a1ed004b16097c8a6
#
_entry.id   ab49b4f3095ead0a1ed004b16097c8a6
#
_cell.length_a   1.000
_cell.length_b   1.000
_cell.length_c   1.000
_cell.angle_alpha   90.00
_cell.angle_beta   90.00
_cell.angle_gamma   90.00
#
_symmetry.space_group_name_H-M   'P 1'
#
loop_
_entity.id
_entity.type
_entity.pdbx_description
1 polymer ?
#
loop_
_entity_poly.entity_id
_entity_poly.type
_entity_poly.pdbx_seq_one_letter_code
_entity_poly.pdbx_strand_id
1 'polypeptide(L)'
;MTWKLTKSEMDPESLLVNESLLSLGNGYLGVRGNFEEGYSTEYSSIRGAYINAFHDNVEITYGEKLYGFPDTQQKILNVIDSQGIQIHVEDELFSLFTGEVLSYERNLHMDAGFSERIIHWKSPKGKKVKLHFKRLVSFAIKELFAIDVEITPLDNIQHITILSTINGDVSNFIDKEDPRVASGHSKRLHVSEVRQEDDISIIKNTAYTTKLEVTCATTTHITSKHHEYESQRIENGIEERYICTGSDSIHFAKYNVYTDTLRHGEKVSEQAVSIQRQLKALAFEDLLQEQRRYLDDFWKVSDVEIDGDAELQEGIRFNLYQLLQSVGKDPASNIAAKGLSGEGYEGHYFWDTEIYIFPVFLMTNPEIAKNLLLHRYSILDSARERAKTLGHEKGALFPWRTITGAESSAFFPAGTAQYHISADIAYSFIQYYLVTKDEEFLKDYAAEMLFETARLWADTGHRVNGRFRIDDVTGPDEYTCIVNNNYYTNAMAKYNLLWAAEIHQLLKEQDAPSLKRLEERLNLTVDEVKDWQDAGDNMYLPYDESLKINAQDDSFLQKSRWNLADTPKEKFPLLLHYHPLTLYRHQVCKQADTILAHFLLEDQQDLETIKNSYDYYEKITTHDSSLSSCVHSIMASKLGYEQKAYDYFNETARLDLENTHKNTKDGLHMANMGGTWLSIVYGFAGLRIKESGPSLAPTLPKKWNSYTFHMQYQGRVIKVHKARGSVSYQVVEGEGLSILHNENSVYLETGREVTIS
;
A
#
# COMPACT_ATOMS: atom_id res chain seq x y z
N MET A 1 -20.11 1.21 -16.58
CA MET A 1 -18.89 0.58 -17.08
C MET A 1 -17.70 1.31 -16.50
N THR A 2 -17.18 0.83 -15.43
CA THR A 2 -16.38 1.53 -14.44
C THR A 2 -14.98 0.90 -14.37
N TRP A 3 -14.42 0.58 -15.56
CA TRP A 3 -13.07 0.06 -15.71
C TRP A 3 -12.05 1.14 -16.12
N LYS A 4 -12.52 2.38 -16.26
CA LYS A 4 -11.72 3.47 -16.78
C LYS A 4 -11.92 4.73 -15.96
N LEU A 5 -10.80 5.28 -15.43
CA LEU A 5 -10.77 6.63 -14.89
C LEU A 5 -10.45 7.61 -16.02
N THR A 6 -11.36 8.55 -16.29
CA THR A 6 -11.23 9.50 -17.39
C THR A 6 -11.08 10.93 -16.89
N LYS A 7 -10.16 11.69 -17.51
CA LYS A 7 -10.03 13.13 -17.39
C LYS A 7 -10.18 13.74 -18.78
N SER A 8 -11.26 14.48 -18.98
CA SER A 8 -11.60 15.12 -20.28
C SER A 8 -11.13 16.56 -20.42
N GLU A 9 -10.61 17.15 -19.34
CA GLU A 9 -10.10 18.51 -19.32
C GLU A 9 -8.71 18.54 -18.68
N MET A 10 -7.87 19.41 -19.21
CA MET A 10 -6.58 19.72 -18.61
C MET A 10 -6.78 20.90 -17.65
N ASP A 11 -6.88 20.57 -16.36
CA ASP A 11 -6.99 21.53 -15.28
C ASP A 11 -5.63 21.70 -14.58
N PRO A 12 -5.01 22.89 -14.69
CA PRO A 12 -3.72 23.16 -14.07
C PRO A 12 -3.70 23.01 -12.55
N GLU A 13 -4.81 23.28 -11.85
CA GLU A 13 -4.89 23.18 -10.39
C GLU A 13 -4.88 21.72 -9.91
N SER A 14 -5.32 20.78 -10.74
CA SER A 14 -5.35 19.36 -10.43
C SER A 14 -4.14 18.57 -10.94
N LEU A 15 -3.14 19.21 -11.56
CA LEU A 15 -2.00 18.50 -12.18
C LEU A 15 -1.29 17.56 -11.21
N LEU A 16 -0.89 18.06 -10.03
CA LEU A 16 -0.17 17.24 -9.03
C LEU A 16 -0.98 16.05 -8.53
N VAL A 17 -2.29 16.23 -8.35
CA VAL A 17 -3.21 15.15 -7.95
C VAL A 17 -3.35 14.13 -9.08
N ASN A 18 -3.53 14.60 -10.31
CA ASN A 18 -3.66 13.73 -11.48
C ASN A 18 -2.38 12.92 -11.77
N GLU A 19 -1.20 13.45 -11.44
CA GLU A 19 0.06 12.70 -11.51
C GLU A 19 0.06 11.48 -10.59
N SER A 20 -0.54 11.56 -9.41
CA SER A 20 -0.73 10.42 -8.50
C SER A 20 -1.85 9.48 -8.98
N LEU A 21 -3.03 10.02 -9.32
CA LEU A 21 -4.19 9.21 -9.73
C LEU A 21 -3.94 8.38 -10.99
N LEU A 22 -3.13 8.90 -11.90
CA LEU A 22 -2.82 8.27 -13.19
C LEU A 22 -1.41 7.66 -13.22
N SER A 23 -0.84 7.38 -12.03
CA SER A 23 0.40 6.63 -11.90
C SER A 23 0.22 5.19 -12.34
N LEU A 24 1.31 4.59 -12.82
CA LEU A 24 1.40 3.19 -13.20
C LEU A 24 2.46 2.49 -12.37
N GLY A 25 2.24 1.22 -12.05
CA GLY A 25 3.21 0.41 -11.33
C GLY A 25 2.90 -1.07 -11.40
N ASN A 26 3.78 -1.88 -10.83
CA ASN A 26 3.66 -3.34 -10.82
C ASN A 26 4.14 -3.98 -9.50
N GLY A 27 4.38 -3.16 -8.47
CA GLY A 27 4.92 -3.58 -7.17
C GLY A 27 6.45 -3.56 -7.09
N TYR A 28 7.15 -3.54 -8.22
CA TYR A 28 8.58 -3.33 -8.32
C TYR A 28 8.90 -1.88 -8.74
N LEU A 29 8.38 -1.47 -9.88
CA LEU A 29 8.56 -0.15 -10.47
C LEU A 29 7.24 0.62 -10.41
N GLY A 30 7.29 1.90 -10.05
CA GLY A 30 6.19 2.83 -10.15
C GLY A 30 6.62 4.09 -10.88
N VAL A 31 5.75 4.62 -11.75
CA VAL A 31 6.00 5.83 -12.53
C VAL A 31 4.79 6.74 -12.41
N ARG A 32 5.02 7.99 -11.98
CA ARG A 32 3.95 8.99 -11.86
C ARG A 32 3.37 9.35 -13.23
N GLY A 33 2.13 9.77 -13.22
CA GLY A 33 1.41 10.18 -14.41
C GLY A 33 1.84 11.54 -14.96
N ASN A 34 3.14 11.77 -15.15
CA ASN A 34 3.67 13.02 -15.70
C ASN A 34 3.46 13.12 -17.22
N PHE A 35 3.46 14.34 -17.77
CA PHE A 35 3.46 14.54 -19.22
C PHE A 35 4.85 14.28 -19.80
N GLU A 36 4.91 13.59 -20.93
CA GLU A 36 6.15 13.25 -21.62
C GLU A 36 6.89 14.50 -22.09
N GLU A 37 6.15 15.47 -22.65
CA GLU A 37 6.65 16.76 -23.16
C GLU A 37 7.11 17.72 -22.05
N GLY A 38 6.78 17.44 -20.79
CA GLY A 38 7.07 18.30 -19.65
C GLY A 38 5.98 19.34 -19.40
N TYR A 39 6.33 20.34 -18.59
CA TYR A 39 5.40 21.38 -18.10
C TYR A 39 5.93 22.78 -18.37
N SER A 40 5.05 23.75 -18.45
CA SER A 40 5.43 25.16 -18.37
C SER A 40 6.01 25.47 -16.98
N THR A 41 6.99 26.39 -16.94
CA THR A 41 7.63 26.83 -15.68
C THR A 41 6.67 27.49 -14.68
N GLU A 42 5.46 27.84 -15.13
CA GLU A 42 4.41 28.41 -14.28
C GLU A 42 3.69 27.35 -13.43
N TYR A 43 3.82 26.08 -13.77
CA TYR A 43 3.11 24.98 -13.10
C TYR A 43 4.08 24.03 -12.40
N SER A 44 3.72 23.65 -11.18
CA SER A 44 4.46 22.65 -10.41
C SER A 44 4.17 21.25 -10.92
N SER A 45 5.20 20.40 -10.91
CA SER A 45 5.10 18.97 -11.19
C SER A 45 5.99 18.19 -10.22
N ILE A 46 5.55 16.98 -9.84
CA ILE A 46 6.37 16.01 -9.09
C ILE A 46 6.70 14.88 -10.07
N ARG A 47 7.75 15.10 -10.88
CA ARG A 47 8.19 14.09 -11.84
C ARG A 47 8.92 12.99 -11.12
N GLY A 48 8.41 11.76 -11.19
CA GLY A 48 8.95 10.66 -10.40
C GLY A 48 8.82 9.29 -11.03
N ALA A 49 9.85 8.49 -10.78
CA ALA A 49 9.89 7.05 -10.96
C ALA A 49 10.54 6.43 -9.71
N TYR A 50 10.00 5.32 -9.21
CA TYR A 50 10.42 4.73 -7.95
C TYR A 50 10.57 3.22 -8.10
N ILE A 51 11.63 2.66 -7.50
CA ILE A 51 11.78 1.21 -7.33
C ILE A 51 11.50 0.88 -5.87
N ASN A 52 10.58 -0.05 -5.63
CA ASN A 52 10.18 -0.44 -4.29
C ASN A 52 11.37 -0.93 -3.47
N ALA A 53 11.53 -0.42 -2.25
CA ALA A 53 12.65 -0.63 -1.34
C ALA A 53 14.00 -0.01 -1.77
N PHE A 54 14.12 0.60 -2.93
CA PHE A 54 15.34 1.28 -3.34
C PHE A 54 15.47 2.61 -2.62
N HIS A 55 16.50 2.74 -1.76
CA HIS A 55 16.58 3.82 -0.77
C HIS A 55 18.01 4.31 -0.53
N ASP A 56 18.09 5.46 0.13
CA ASP A 56 19.31 5.91 0.79
C ASP A 56 19.08 6.20 2.26
N ASN A 57 20.13 6.24 3.06
CA ASN A 57 20.08 6.60 4.48
C ASN A 57 20.44 8.07 4.64
N VAL A 58 19.64 8.78 5.44
CA VAL A 58 19.80 10.19 5.78
C VAL A 58 19.96 10.33 7.28
N GLU A 59 20.93 11.13 7.72
CA GLU A 59 21.15 11.39 9.15
C GLU A 59 19.96 12.16 9.75
N ILE A 60 19.53 11.77 10.95
CA ILE A 60 18.55 12.47 11.74
C ILE A 60 19.26 13.47 12.63
N THR A 61 18.92 14.75 12.51
CA THR A 61 19.45 15.80 13.37
C THR A 61 18.57 15.99 14.59
N TYR A 62 19.15 15.80 15.78
CA TYR A 62 18.51 16.04 17.07
C TYR A 62 19.08 17.30 17.71
N GLY A 63 18.25 18.08 18.37
CA GLY A 63 18.73 19.12 19.29
C GLY A 63 19.42 18.50 20.51
N GLU A 64 18.86 17.40 21.03
CA GLU A 64 19.38 16.58 22.12
C GLU A 64 19.05 15.11 21.81
N LYS A 65 20.08 14.28 21.63
CA LYS A 65 19.95 12.86 21.31
C LYS A 65 20.14 12.00 22.53
N LEU A 66 19.20 11.12 22.81
CA LEU A 66 19.27 10.14 23.89
C LEU A 66 19.68 8.75 23.35
N TYR A 67 20.04 7.85 24.28
CA TYR A 67 20.37 6.48 23.95
C TYR A 67 19.20 5.77 23.27
N GLY A 68 19.49 4.95 22.26
CA GLY A 68 18.50 4.17 21.55
C GLY A 68 17.64 4.93 20.53
N PHE A 69 17.84 6.25 20.39
CA PHE A 69 17.22 7.00 19.30
C PHE A 69 17.88 6.64 17.96
N PRO A 70 17.14 6.50 16.86
CA PRO A 70 17.71 6.16 15.56
C PRO A 70 18.68 7.24 15.05
N ASP A 71 19.81 6.82 14.47
CA ASP A 71 20.80 7.73 13.88
C ASP A 71 20.39 8.23 12.50
N THR A 72 19.71 7.36 11.76
CA THR A 72 19.36 7.59 10.36
C THR A 72 17.92 7.20 10.10
N GLN A 73 17.34 7.82 9.08
CA GLN A 73 16.11 7.38 8.45
C GLN A 73 16.36 6.93 7.02
N GLN A 74 15.62 5.94 6.57
CA GLN A 74 15.63 5.54 5.17
C GLN A 74 14.73 6.45 4.36
N LYS A 75 15.07 6.65 3.08
CA LYS A 75 14.28 7.46 2.15
C LYS A 75 14.23 6.77 0.80
N ILE A 76 13.03 6.51 0.28
CA ILE A 76 12.87 6.05 -1.10
C ILE A 76 13.42 7.08 -2.07
N LEU A 77 14.04 6.64 -3.15
CA LEU A 77 14.69 7.54 -4.10
C LEU A 77 13.88 7.64 -5.39
N ASN A 78 13.74 8.88 -5.87
CA ASN A 78 13.37 9.14 -7.25
C ASN A 78 14.53 8.70 -8.14
N VAL A 79 14.28 7.80 -9.10
CA VAL A 79 15.29 7.20 -9.96
C VAL A 79 15.30 7.83 -11.35
N ILE A 80 16.27 7.43 -12.18
CA ILE A 80 16.54 7.94 -13.53
C ILE A 80 15.23 8.25 -14.29
N ASP A 81 15.11 9.46 -14.81
CA ASP A 81 13.97 9.87 -15.61
C ASP A 81 14.13 9.46 -17.07
N SER A 82 13.30 8.53 -17.49
CA SER A 82 13.22 8.08 -18.89
C SER A 82 11.92 8.51 -19.61
N GLN A 83 11.11 9.37 -18.97
CA GLN A 83 9.79 9.73 -19.46
C GLN A 83 9.82 10.78 -20.58
N GLY A 84 10.94 11.49 -20.78
CA GLY A 84 11.03 12.64 -21.66
C GLY A 84 10.84 12.29 -23.14
N ILE A 85 9.81 12.89 -23.77
CA ILE A 85 9.57 12.86 -25.21
C ILE A 85 9.00 14.23 -25.61
N GLN A 86 9.78 15.04 -26.30
CA GLN A 86 9.34 16.31 -26.86
C GLN A 86 9.05 16.14 -28.35
N ILE A 87 7.97 16.76 -28.82
CA ILE A 87 7.53 16.68 -30.21
C ILE A 87 7.48 18.09 -30.76
N HIS A 88 8.25 18.37 -31.83
CA HIS A 88 8.20 19.62 -32.55
C HIS A 88 7.46 19.41 -33.87
N VAL A 89 6.42 20.17 -34.08
CA VAL A 89 5.65 20.22 -35.34
C VAL A 89 6.19 21.39 -36.14
N GLU A 90 6.90 21.12 -37.22
CA GLU A 90 7.81 22.10 -37.83
C GLU A 90 8.82 22.56 -36.78
N ASP A 91 8.87 23.86 -36.50
CA ASP A 91 9.75 24.45 -35.48
C ASP A 91 9.04 24.73 -34.15
N GLU A 92 7.81 24.25 -33.95
CA GLU A 92 6.97 24.57 -32.79
C GLU A 92 6.84 23.39 -31.85
N LEU A 93 7.32 23.59 -30.61
CA LEU A 93 7.21 22.58 -29.56
C LEU A 93 5.75 22.36 -29.18
N PHE A 94 5.30 21.11 -29.24
CA PHE A 94 4.04 20.69 -28.68
C PHE A 94 4.04 20.87 -27.16
N SER A 95 3.00 21.51 -26.64
CA SER A 95 2.72 21.64 -25.22
C SER A 95 1.23 21.86 -25.01
N LEU A 96 0.67 21.31 -23.93
CA LEU A 96 -0.70 21.61 -23.52
C LEU A 96 -0.89 23.05 -23.02
N PHE A 97 0.21 23.78 -22.81
CA PHE A 97 0.22 25.16 -22.30
C PHE A 97 0.44 26.20 -23.43
N THR A 98 0.67 25.74 -24.66
CA THR A 98 0.89 26.60 -25.83
C THR A 98 0.04 26.14 -27.03
N GLY A 99 -0.25 27.05 -27.96
CA GLY A 99 -1.15 26.73 -29.06
C GLY A 99 -2.61 26.60 -28.61
N GLU A 100 -3.39 25.78 -29.33
CA GLU A 100 -4.81 25.56 -29.05
C GLU A 100 -5.06 24.06 -28.90
N VAL A 101 -5.54 23.63 -27.71
CA VAL A 101 -5.99 22.26 -27.47
C VAL A 101 -7.42 22.12 -27.98
N LEU A 102 -7.60 21.44 -29.10
CA LEU A 102 -8.89 21.26 -29.75
C LEU A 102 -9.73 20.16 -29.09
N SER A 103 -9.07 19.12 -28.59
CA SER A 103 -9.67 18.10 -27.73
C SER A 103 -8.60 17.44 -26.87
N TYR A 104 -9.00 16.99 -25.70
CA TYR A 104 -8.15 16.31 -24.72
C TYR A 104 -8.94 15.21 -24.02
N GLU A 105 -8.36 14.03 -23.97
CA GLU A 105 -8.86 12.93 -23.14
C GLU A 105 -7.67 12.16 -22.57
N ARG A 106 -7.74 11.84 -21.29
CA ARG A 106 -6.74 11.05 -20.59
C ARG A 106 -7.40 9.97 -19.77
N ASN A 107 -6.96 8.74 -19.92
CA ASN A 107 -7.58 7.55 -19.35
C ASN A 107 -6.57 6.69 -18.62
N LEU A 108 -7.02 6.08 -17.51
CA LEU A 108 -6.40 4.93 -16.90
C LEU A 108 -7.33 3.73 -17.08
N HIS A 109 -6.88 2.71 -17.83
CA HIS A 109 -7.60 1.47 -18.08
C HIS A 109 -7.21 0.43 -17.04
N MET A 110 -8.08 0.20 -16.05
CA MET A 110 -7.81 -0.69 -14.91
C MET A 110 -7.97 -2.17 -15.27
N ASP A 111 -8.76 -2.47 -16.29
CA ASP A 111 -8.93 -3.81 -16.85
C ASP A 111 -7.78 -4.25 -17.76
N ALA A 112 -7.08 -3.30 -18.37
CA ALA A 112 -6.02 -3.57 -19.33
C ALA A 112 -4.63 -3.11 -18.86
N GLY A 113 -4.54 -2.36 -17.76
CA GLY A 113 -3.29 -2.02 -17.10
C GLY A 113 -2.41 -1.02 -17.84
N PHE A 114 -2.99 -0.04 -18.50
CA PHE A 114 -2.26 1.02 -19.18
C PHE A 114 -2.95 2.37 -19.03
N SER A 115 -2.22 3.44 -19.25
CA SER A 115 -2.79 4.78 -19.38
C SER A 115 -2.61 5.28 -20.81
N GLU A 116 -3.56 6.11 -21.24
CA GLU A 116 -3.48 6.78 -22.54
C GLU A 116 -3.83 8.26 -22.43
N ARG A 117 -3.35 9.02 -23.41
CA ARG A 117 -3.64 10.44 -23.57
C ARG A 117 -3.84 10.75 -25.05
N ILE A 118 -5.04 11.23 -25.42
CA ILE A 118 -5.43 11.53 -26.81
C ILE A 118 -5.64 13.03 -26.91
N ILE A 119 -4.90 13.69 -27.80
CA ILE A 119 -4.88 15.14 -27.94
C ILE A 119 -5.02 15.52 -29.40
N HIS A 120 -5.94 16.44 -29.72
CA HIS A 120 -5.90 17.18 -30.96
C HIS A 120 -5.38 18.58 -30.65
N TRP A 121 -4.24 18.90 -31.22
CA TRP A 121 -3.55 20.15 -30.96
C TRP A 121 -3.32 20.95 -32.23
N LYS A 122 -3.48 22.27 -32.12
CA LYS A 122 -3.15 23.22 -33.17
C LYS A 122 -2.03 24.12 -32.69
N SER A 123 -0.94 24.11 -33.43
CA SER A 123 0.24 24.91 -33.12
C SER A 123 -0.05 26.41 -33.22
N PRO A 124 0.75 27.28 -32.58
CA PRO A 124 0.64 28.74 -32.72
C PRO A 124 0.61 29.24 -34.18
N LYS A 125 1.34 28.57 -35.09
CA LYS A 125 1.31 28.88 -36.54
C LYS A 125 0.18 28.19 -37.31
N GLY A 126 -0.67 27.46 -36.60
CA GLY A 126 -1.91 26.89 -37.13
C GLY A 126 -1.85 25.47 -37.66
N LYS A 127 -0.72 24.77 -37.56
CA LYS A 127 -0.59 23.37 -37.93
C LYS A 127 -1.31 22.45 -36.93
N LYS A 128 -2.02 21.46 -37.44
CA LYS A 128 -2.81 20.53 -36.62
C LYS A 128 -2.24 19.12 -36.64
N VAL A 129 -2.16 18.52 -35.42
CA VAL A 129 -1.77 17.14 -35.23
C VAL A 129 -2.70 16.45 -34.24
N LYS A 130 -2.86 15.13 -34.40
CA LYS A 130 -3.40 14.26 -33.39
C LYS A 130 -2.23 13.51 -32.76
N LEU A 131 -2.17 13.54 -31.42
CA LEU A 131 -1.18 12.83 -30.63
C LEU A 131 -1.89 11.78 -29.77
N HIS A 132 -1.41 10.54 -29.78
CA HIS A 132 -1.92 9.47 -28.94
C HIS A 132 -0.76 8.83 -28.21
N PHE A 133 -0.64 9.11 -26.91
CA PHE A 133 0.34 8.51 -26.01
C PHE A 133 -0.30 7.35 -25.29
N LYS A 134 0.40 6.22 -25.17
CA LYS A 134 0.07 5.10 -24.30
C LYS A 134 1.27 4.80 -23.41
N ARG A 135 1.01 4.41 -22.16
CA ARG A 135 2.04 4.06 -21.18
C ARG A 135 1.67 2.77 -20.47
N LEU A 136 2.67 1.95 -20.18
CA LEU A 136 2.50 0.67 -19.51
C LEU A 136 3.71 0.40 -18.63
N VAL A 137 3.50 0.00 -17.36
CA VAL A 137 4.50 -0.65 -16.51
C VAL A 137 4.11 -2.12 -16.45
N SER A 138 4.98 -2.99 -16.97
CA SER A 138 4.62 -4.39 -17.22
C SER A 138 4.54 -5.21 -15.93
N PHE A 139 3.45 -5.96 -15.75
CA PHE A 139 3.35 -6.98 -14.70
C PHE A 139 4.11 -8.27 -15.05
N ALA A 140 4.26 -8.59 -16.32
CA ALA A 140 4.97 -9.79 -16.79
C ALA A 140 6.49 -9.60 -16.79
N ILE A 141 6.96 -8.42 -17.17
CA ILE A 141 8.38 -8.04 -17.21
C ILE A 141 8.55 -6.88 -16.25
N LYS A 142 8.76 -7.21 -14.97
CA LYS A 142 8.70 -6.23 -13.86
C LYS A 142 9.63 -5.02 -14.03
N GLU A 143 10.72 -5.17 -14.77
CA GLU A 143 11.72 -4.14 -15.02
C GLU A 143 11.29 -3.14 -16.12
N LEU A 144 10.23 -3.43 -16.87
CA LEU A 144 9.86 -2.68 -18.08
C LEU A 144 8.83 -1.57 -17.82
N PHE A 145 9.19 -0.36 -18.21
CA PHE A 145 8.29 0.76 -18.46
C PHE A 145 8.32 1.12 -19.95
N ALA A 146 7.19 1.02 -20.62
CA ALA A 146 7.06 1.30 -22.05
C ALA A 146 6.17 2.50 -22.32
N ILE A 147 6.55 3.31 -23.31
CA ILE A 147 5.78 4.43 -23.83
C ILE A 147 5.60 4.19 -25.33
N ASP A 148 4.38 4.36 -25.82
CA ASP A 148 4.01 4.25 -27.22
C ASP A 148 3.32 5.55 -27.67
N VAL A 149 3.75 6.11 -28.80
CA VAL A 149 3.26 7.40 -29.30
C VAL A 149 2.91 7.28 -30.78
N GLU A 150 1.65 7.56 -31.11
CA GLU A 150 1.23 7.75 -32.48
C GLU A 150 1.02 9.23 -32.77
N ILE A 151 1.68 9.74 -33.80
CA ILE A 151 1.60 11.13 -34.26
C ILE A 151 0.96 11.14 -35.62
N THR A 152 -0.25 11.71 -35.75
CA THR A 152 -0.98 11.81 -37.02
C THR A 152 -1.06 13.27 -37.46
N PRO A 153 -0.33 13.68 -38.50
CA PRO A 153 -0.51 14.97 -39.12
C PRO A 153 -1.93 15.13 -39.65
N LEU A 154 -2.58 16.24 -39.35
CA LEU A 154 -3.93 16.57 -39.86
C LEU A 154 -3.89 17.65 -40.96
N ASP A 155 -2.74 18.28 -41.13
CA ASP A 155 -2.45 19.26 -42.17
C ASP A 155 -1.19 18.84 -42.95
N ASN A 156 -0.85 19.58 -43.99
CA ASN A 156 0.42 19.38 -44.69
C ASN A 156 1.58 19.89 -43.80
N ILE A 157 2.29 18.97 -43.18
CA ILE A 157 3.44 19.19 -42.29
C ILE A 157 4.70 18.72 -43.00
N GLN A 158 5.75 19.56 -43.06
CA GLN A 158 6.98 19.23 -43.79
C GLN A 158 7.86 18.27 -42.96
N HIS A 159 7.97 18.54 -41.67
CA HIS A 159 8.76 17.69 -40.74
C HIS A 159 8.19 17.70 -39.34
N ILE A 160 8.42 16.61 -38.64
CA ILE A 160 8.18 16.45 -37.20
C ILE A 160 9.48 15.97 -36.57
N THR A 161 9.94 16.69 -35.54
CA THR A 161 11.12 16.31 -34.75
C THR A 161 10.69 15.72 -33.42
N ILE A 162 11.19 14.54 -33.08
CA ILE A 162 10.99 13.88 -31.79
C ILE A 162 12.32 13.89 -31.03
N LEU A 163 12.33 14.44 -29.82
CA LEU A 163 13.47 14.38 -28.90
C LEU A 163 13.12 13.42 -27.76
N SER A 164 13.83 12.33 -27.67
CA SER A 164 13.71 11.34 -26.61
C SER A 164 14.87 11.50 -25.64
N THR A 165 14.58 11.74 -24.36
CA THR A 165 15.62 11.97 -23.36
C THR A 165 15.59 10.94 -22.24
N ILE A 166 16.75 10.55 -21.78
CA ILE A 166 16.96 9.82 -20.53
C ILE A 166 17.94 10.64 -19.69
N ASN A 167 17.56 10.92 -18.44
CA ASN A 167 18.30 11.82 -17.56
C ASN A 167 18.52 11.21 -16.17
N GLY A 168 19.77 11.12 -15.74
CA GLY A 168 20.17 10.65 -14.42
C GLY A 168 20.20 11.72 -13.34
N ASP A 169 20.13 13.01 -13.72
CA ASP A 169 20.12 14.11 -12.74
C ASP A 169 18.72 14.31 -12.16
N VAL A 170 18.39 13.49 -11.19
CA VAL A 170 17.10 13.45 -10.52
C VAL A 170 17.21 13.80 -9.04
N SER A 171 16.13 14.29 -8.48
CA SER A 171 16.01 14.63 -7.06
C SER A 171 14.64 14.21 -6.53
N ASN A 172 14.58 13.95 -5.24
CA ASN A 172 13.32 13.79 -4.54
C ASN A 172 12.62 15.15 -4.38
N PHE A 173 11.30 15.11 -4.29
CA PHE A 173 10.49 16.27 -3.99
C PHE A 173 10.70 16.73 -2.54
N ILE A 174 10.61 18.04 -2.29
CA ILE A 174 10.64 18.63 -0.94
C ILE A 174 9.34 19.41 -0.74
N ASP A 175 8.56 19.02 0.27
CA ASP A 175 7.45 19.83 0.75
C ASP A 175 7.90 20.59 2.01
N LYS A 176 7.88 21.91 1.96
CA LYS A 176 8.27 22.76 3.10
C LYS A 176 7.14 22.97 4.09
N GLU A 177 5.91 22.68 3.71
CA GLU A 177 4.71 22.93 4.51
C GLU A 177 4.30 21.72 5.33
N ASP A 178 4.61 20.50 4.87
CA ASP A 178 4.34 19.27 5.62
C ASP A 178 5.61 18.42 5.84
N PRO A 179 6.25 18.53 7.01
CA PRO A 179 7.49 17.80 7.32
C PRO A 179 7.31 16.29 7.44
N ARG A 180 6.06 15.79 7.50
CA ARG A 180 5.78 14.34 7.51
C ARG A 180 5.97 13.72 6.13
N VAL A 181 5.81 14.52 5.08
CA VAL A 181 5.82 14.08 3.69
C VAL A 181 7.23 14.04 3.13
N ALA A 182 8.02 15.06 3.39
CA ALA A 182 9.38 15.13 2.86
C ALA A 182 10.32 15.88 3.81
N SER A 183 11.36 15.18 4.24
CA SER A 183 12.49 15.79 4.94
C SER A 183 13.44 16.47 3.94
N GLY A 184 14.38 17.28 4.38
CA GLY A 184 15.45 17.81 3.55
C GLY A 184 16.24 16.69 2.84
N HIS A 185 17.29 17.03 2.12
CA HIS A 185 18.12 16.05 1.39
C HIS A 185 17.47 15.46 0.12
N SER A 186 17.05 16.32 -0.81
CA SER A 186 16.40 15.90 -2.06
C SER A 186 17.33 15.15 -3.02
N LYS A 187 18.61 15.52 -3.11
CA LYS A 187 19.57 14.89 -4.04
C LYS A 187 20.38 13.83 -3.31
N ARG A 188 20.05 12.57 -3.56
CA ARG A 188 20.68 11.42 -2.91
C ARG A 188 21.29 10.42 -3.88
N LEU A 189 21.24 10.71 -5.20
CA LEU A 189 21.85 9.93 -6.26
C LEU A 189 22.85 10.77 -7.02
N HIS A 190 23.93 10.14 -7.47
CA HIS A 190 24.84 10.71 -8.46
C HIS A 190 24.91 9.78 -9.68
N VAL A 191 25.08 10.38 -10.85
CA VAL A 191 25.26 9.64 -12.10
C VAL A 191 26.66 9.04 -12.10
N SER A 192 26.74 7.70 -12.07
CA SER A 192 28.01 6.98 -12.07
C SER A 192 28.42 6.46 -13.45
N GLU A 193 27.46 6.31 -14.37
CA GLU A 193 27.72 5.88 -15.75
C GLU A 193 26.73 6.50 -16.73
N VAL A 194 27.23 6.98 -17.88
CA VAL A 194 26.42 7.36 -19.04
C VAL A 194 27.12 6.78 -20.25
N ARG A 195 26.51 5.83 -20.94
CA ARG A 195 27.06 5.22 -22.16
C ARG A 195 25.97 4.80 -23.13
N GLN A 196 26.37 4.55 -24.36
CA GLN A 196 25.54 3.94 -25.38
C GLN A 196 26.24 2.66 -25.88
N GLU A 197 25.46 1.59 -26.05
CA GLU A 197 25.93 0.31 -26.54
C GLU A 197 24.95 -0.15 -27.63
N ASP A 198 25.43 -0.18 -28.86
CA ASP A 198 24.59 -0.36 -30.05
C ASP A 198 23.45 0.69 -30.09
N ASP A 199 22.20 0.23 -30.06
CA ASP A 199 20.97 1.03 -30.02
C ASP A 199 20.41 1.23 -28.59
N ILE A 200 21.19 0.87 -27.55
CA ILE A 200 20.79 0.95 -26.15
C ILE A 200 21.46 2.14 -25.46
N SER A 201 20.68 3.08 -24.98
CA SER A 201 21.12 4.19 -24.14
C SER A 201 21.08 3.78 -22.67
N ILE A 202 22.18 3.94 -21.92
CA ILE A 202 22.36 3.40 -20.57
C ILE A 202 22.79 4.50 -19.61
N ILE A 203 22.04 4.65 -18.51
CA ILE A 203 22.44 5.50 -17.38
C ILE A 203 22.41 4.66 -16.12
N LYS A 204 23.44 4.81 -15.28
CA LYS A 204 23.52 4.23 -13.95
C LYS A 204 23.72 5.31 -12.91
N ASN A 205 22.91 5.24 -11.85
CA ASN A 205 23.04 6.07 -10.66
C ASN A 205 23.44 5.24 -9.45
N THR A 206 24.19 5.85 -8.53
CA THR A 206 24.61 5.26 -7.27
C THR A 206 24.18 6.15 -6.10
N ALA A 207 23.61 5.55 -5.06
CA ALA A 207 23.21 6.24 -3.84
C ALA A 207 24.43 6.67 -3.01
N TYR A 208 24.33 7.83 -2.35
CA TYR A 208 25.49 8.40 -1.63
C TYR A 208 25.91 7.58 -0.42
N THR A 209 24.98 7.09 0.39
CA THR A 209 25.26 6.39 1.66
C THR A 209 25.19 4.88 1.52
N THR A 210 24.07 4.36 1.05
CA THR A 210 23.85 2.91 0.92
C THR A 210 24.67 2.27 -0.19
N LYS A 211 25.16 3.05 -1.16
CA LYS A 211 25.86 2.57 -2.36
C LYS A 211 25.01 1.67 -3.27
N LEU A 212 23.71 1.62 -3.05
CA LEU A 212 22.79 0.93 -3.95
C LEU A 212 22.87 1.56 -5.34
N GLU A 213 22.85 0.73 -6.36
CA GLU A 213 22.91 1.16 -7.75
C GLU A 213 21.58 0.88 -8.45
N VAL A 214 21.20 1.76 -9.36
CA VAL A 214 20.09 1.61 -10.28
C VAL A 214 20.54 1.94 -11.69
N THR A 215 20.16 1.11 -12.65
CA THR A 215 20.39 1.36 -14.09
C THR A 215 19.08 1.49 -14.82
N CYS A 216 19.00 2.44 -15.74
CA CYS A 216 17.95 2.47 -16.76
C CYS A 216 18.61 2.27 -18.14
N ALA A 217 18.22 1.22 -18.85
CA ALA A 217 18.60 0.96 -20.24
C ALA A 217 17.38 1.24 -21.13
N THR A 218 17.55 2.06 -22.17
CA THR A 218 16.48 2.53 -23.03
C THR A 218 16.76 2.19 -24.48
N THR A 219 15.75 1.69 -25.18
CA THR A 219 15.72 1.57 -26.66
C THR A 219 14.50 2.26 -27.22
N THR A 220 14.63 2.76 -28.44
CA THR A 220 13.56 3.41 -29.20
C THR A 220 13.32 2.68 -30.51
N HIS A 221 12.06 2.55 -30.86
CA HIS A 221 11.61 1.99 -32.15
C HIS A 221 10.77 3.04 -32.85
N ILE A 222 11.12 3.38 -34.08
CA ILE A 222 10.38 4.35 -34.89
C ILE A 222 9.94 3.73 -36.20
N THR A 223 8.70 3.90 -36.55
CA THR A 223 8.15 3.58 -37.86
C THR A 223 7.67 4.87 -38.50
N SER A 224 8.41 5.30 -39.52
CA SER A 224 8.11 6.45 -40.35
C SER A 224 8.63 6.17 -41.76
N LYS A 225 8.12 6.87 -42.76
CA LYS A 225 8.53 6.67 -44.15
C LYS A 225 9.97 7.07 -44.40
N HIS A 226 10.38 8.19 -43.82
CA HIS A 226 11.75 8.70 -43.87
C HIS A 226 12.06 9.40 -42.56
N HIS A 227 13.15 9.06 -41.93
CA HIS A 227 13.67 9.76 -40.77
C HIS A 227 15.20 9.80 -40.77
N GLU A 228 15.72 10.88 -40.16
CA GLU A 228 17.12 11.02 -39.77
C GLU A 228 17.24 10.79 -38.26
N TYR A 229 18.33 10.20 -37.83
CA TYR A 229 18.61 9.89 -36.43
C TYR A 229 19.93 10.46 -36.01
N GLU A 230 19.94 11.12 -34.85
CA GLU A 230 21.13 11.59 -34.16
C GLU A 230 21.02 11.22 -32.68
N SER A 231 22.14 10.83 -32.07
CA SER A 231 22.22 10.64 -30.62
C SER A 231 23.37 11.47 -30.06
N GLN A 232 23.14 12.14 -28.95
CA GLN A 232 24.19 12.90 -28.27
C GLN A 232 24.17 12.65 -26.74
N ARG A 233 25.35 12.56 -26.20
CA ARG A 233 25.51 12.58 -24.76
C ARG A 233 25.36 14.04 -24.26
N ILE A 234 24.48 14.24 -23.29
CA ILE A 234 24.33 15.48 -22.52
C ILE A 234 24.96 15.31 -21.13
N GLU A 235 25.04 16.34 -20.29
CA GLU A 235 25.81 16.35 -19.04
C GLU A 235 25.54 15.11 -18.16
N ASN A 236 24.27 14.78 -17.86
CA ASN A 236 23.86 13.66 -17.00
C ASN A 236 22.89 12.71 -17.72
N GLY A 237 22.94 12.66 -19.05
CA GLY A 237 21.97 11.93 -19.82
C GLY A 237 22.35 11.66 -21.26
N ILE A 238 21.36 11.18 -21.99
CA ILE A 238 21.44 10.94 -23.45
C ILE A 238 20.17 11.54 -24.06
N GLU A 239 20.34 12.23 -25.18
CA GLU A 239 19.27 12.74 -26.00
C GLU A 239 19.34 12.09 -27.38
N GLU A 240 18.24 11.55 -27.84
CA GLU A 240 18.05 10.98 -29.16
C GLU A 240 17.10 11.87 -29.96
N ARG A 241 17.49 12.22 -31.17
CA ARG A 241 16.73 13.10 -32.06
C ARG A 241 16.35 12.38 -33.35
N TYR A 242 15.07 12.41 -33.64
CA TYR A 242 14.50 11.83 -34.86
C TYR A 242 13.81 12.94 -35.65
N ILE A 243 14.21 13.14 -36.90
CA ILE A 243 13.62 14.14 -37.81
C ILE A 243 12.84 13.37 -38.89
N CYS A 244 11.54 13.33 -38.77
CA CYS A 244 10.65 12.65 -39.68
C CYS A 244 10.14 13.62 -40.76
N THR A 245 10.27 13.28 -42.04
CA THR A 245 9.81 14.13 -43.17
C THR A 245 8.60 13.53 -43.86
N GLY A 246 7.65 14.42 -44.23
CA GLY A 246 6.40 14.06 -44.88
C GLY A 246 5.19 14.14 -43.95
N SER A 247 4.01 13.94 -44.52
CA SER A 247 2.72 14.04 -43.81
C SER A 247 2.12 12.67 -43.42
N ASP A 248 2.93 11.60 -43.44
CA ASP A 248 2.49 10.27 -43.00
C ASP A 248 2.46 10.18 -41.44
N SER A 249 1.63 9.28 -40.92
CA SER A 249 1.63 8.99 -39.47
C SER A 249 2.97 8.40 -39.05
N ILE A 250 3.41 8.79 -37.84
CA ILE A 250 4.64 8.32 -37.22
C ILE A 250 4.24 7.50 -35.99
N HIS A 251 4.84 6.32 -35.88
CA HIS A 251 4.73 5.50 -34.69
C HIS A 251 6.10 5.44 -33.99
N PHE A 252 6.12 5.78 -32.70
CA PHE A 252 7.33 5.87 -31.87
C PHE A 252 7.10 5.11 -30.57
N ALA A 253 7.91 4.11 -30.29
CA ALA A 253 7.86 3.36 -29.05
C ALA A 253 9.20 3.45 -28.31
N LYS A 254 9.15 3.63 -26.99
CA LYS A 254 10.31 3.77 -26.10
C LYS A 254 10.19 2.75 -24.98
N TYR A 255 11.17 1.85 -24.87
CA TYR A 255 11.23 0.80 -23.85
C TYR A 255 12.34 1.10 -22.87
N ASN A 256 11.99 1.24 -21.59
CA ASN A 256 12.87 1.58 -20.50
C ASN A 256 12.93 0.43 -19.51
N VAL A 257 14.10 -0.17 -19.35
CA VAL A 257 14.34 -1.29 -18.42
C VAL A 257 15.12 -0.78 -17.21
N TYR A 258 14.50 -0.95 -16.03
CA TYR A 258 15.10 -0.57 -14.75
C TYR A 258 15.56 -1.80 -13.99
N THR A 259 16.82 -1.78 -13.56
CA THR A 259 17.40 -2.81 -12.70
C THR A 259 18.07 -2.16 -11.50
N ASP A 260 18.09 -2.85 -10.36
CA ASP A 260 18.67 -2.36 -9.11
C ASP A 260 19.53 -3.43 -8.41
N THR A 261 20.43 -2.99 -7.52
CA THR A 261 21.32 -3.89 -6.79
C THR A 261 20.59 -4.89 -5.89
N LEU A 262 19.41 -4.52 -5.33
CA LEU A 262 18.68 -5.38 -4.39
C LEU A 262 18.17 -6.66 -5.05
N ARG A 263 17.81 -6.62 -6.36
CA ARG A 263 17.25 -7.75 -7.10
C ARG A 263 18.20 -8.34 -8.12
N HIS A 264 19.13 -7.54 -8.67
CA HIS A 264 19.99 -7.94 -9.78
C HIS A 264 21.47 -8.06 -9.40
N GLY A 265 21.81 -7.81 -8.13
CA GLY A 265 23.18 -7.86 -7.63
C GLY A 265 24.07 -6.77 -8.23
N GLU A 266 25.38 -7.03 -8.30
CA GLU A 266 26.38 -6.03 -8.72
C GLU A 266 26.39 -5.76 -10.24
N LYS A 267 25.74 -6.62 -11.06
CA LYS A 267 25.75 -6.51 -12.53
C LYS A 267 24.50 -5.83 -13.08
N VAL A 268 24.09 -4.73 -12.44
CA VAL A 268 22.85 -4.04 -12.78
C VAL A 268 22.78 -3.60 -14.25
N SER A 269 23.86 -3.02 -14.81
CA SER A 269 23.87 -2.54 -16.18
C SER A 269 23.83 -3.68 -17.20
N GLU A 270 24.56 -4.77 -16.96
CA GLU A 270 24.56 -5.95 -17.83
C GLU A 270 23.20 -6.65 -17.85
N GLN A 271 22.52 -6.71 -16.69
CA GLN A 271 21.17 -7.27 -16.59
C GLN A 271 20.17 -6.41 -17.37
N ALA A 272 20.20 -5.08 -17.22
CA ALA A 272 19.36 -4.17 -17.96
C ALA A 272 19.52 -4.33 -19.47
N VAL A 273 20.75 -4.39 -19.97
CA VAL A 273 21.08 -4.61 -21.40
C VAL A 273 20.59 -5.98 -21.86
N SER A 274 20.76 -7.03 -21.06
CA SER A 274 20.30 -8.38 -21.38
C SER A 274 18.78 -8.42 -21.57
N ILE A 275 18.03 -7.78 -20.66
CA ILE A 275 16.56 -7.68 -20.75
C ILE A 275 16.15 -6.87 -21.99
N GLN A 276 16.81 -5.71 -22.24
CA GLN A 276 16.52 -4.89 -23.44
C GLN A 276 16.68 -5.68 -24.75
N ARG A 277 17.73 -6.49 -24.83
CA ARG A 277 17.94 -7.33 -26.02
C ARG A 277 16.85 -8.38 -26.25
N GLN A 278 16.24 -8.89 -25.16
CA GLN A 278 15.12 -9.82 -25.25
C GLN A 278 13.85 -9.13 -25.71
N LEU A 279 13.67 -7.84 -25.38
CA LEU A 279 12.50 -7.04 -25.75
C LEU A 279 12.51 -6.60 -27.22
N LYS A 280 13.63 -6.68 -27.93
CA LYS A 280 13.81 -6.15 -29.29
C LYS A 280 12.81 -6.70 -30.32
N ALA A 281 12.26 -7.90 -30.09
CA ALA A 281 11.29 -8.55 -30.98
C ALA A 281 9.82 -8.29 -30.61
N LEU A 282 9.54 -7.66 -29.45
CA LEU A 282 8.20 -7.45 -28.96
C LEU A 282 7.66 -6.09 -29.40
N ALA A 283 6.46 -6.07 -29.96
CA ALA A 283 5.72 -4.85 -30.20
C ALA A 283 4.98 -4.41 -28.93
N PHE A 284 4.63 -3.12 -28.84
CA PHE A 284 3.86 -2.61 -27.71
C PHE A 284 2.52 -3.35 -27.51
N GLU A 285 1.86 -3.75 -28.60
CA GLU A 285 0.61 -4.50 -28.55
C GLU A 285 0.79 -5.92 -27.94
N ASP A 286 1.95 -6.57 -28.15
CA ASP A 286 2.27 -7.85 -27.50
C ASP A 286 2.38 -7.68 -25.98
N LEU A 287 3.06 -6.62 -25.53
CA LEU A 287 3.16 -6.25 -24.12
C LEU A 287 1.78 -5.97 -23.51
N LEU A 288 0.93 -5.27 -24.24
CA LEU A 288 -0.43 -4.96 -23.79
C LEU A 288 -1.30 -6.21 -23.68
N GLN A 289 -1.14 -7.20 -24.57
CA GLN A 289 -1.85 -8.48 -24.48
C GLN A 289 -1.41 -9.30 -23.27
N GLU A 290 -0.11 -9.33 -22.95
CA GLU A 290 0.39 -9.98 -21.73
C GLU A 290 -0.13 -9.30 -20.46
N GLN A 291 -0.15 -7.97 -20.47
CA GLN A 291 -0.70 -7.15 -19.39
C GLN A 291 -2.17 -7.49 -19.11
N ARG A 292 -3.00 -7.57 -20.17
CA ARG A 292 -4.41 -7.95 -20.05
C ARG A 292 -4.60 -9.34 -19.46
N ARG A 293 -3.83 -10.34 -19.91
CA ARG A 293 -3.91 -11.71 -19.35
C ARG A 293 -3.63 -11.73 -17.85
N TYR A 294 -2.59 -11.02 -17.42
CA TYR A 294 -2.27 -10.90 -15.98
C TYR A 294 -3.43 -10.29 -15.19
N LEU A 295 -4.04 -9.24 -15.73
CA LEU A 295 -5.16 -8.56 -15.07
C LEU A 295 -6.46 -9.35 -15.14
N ASP A 296 -6.72 -10.09 -16.21
CA ASP A 296 -7.88 -10.99 -16.30
C ASP A 296 -7.83 -12.04 -15.17
N ASP A 297 -6.65 -12.62 -14.89
CA ASP A 297 -6.46 -13.55 -13.78
C ASP A 297 -6.65 -12.87 -12.43
N PHE A 298 -6.12 -11.66 -12.24
CA PHE A 298 -6.31 -10.89 -11.01
C PHE A 298 -7.79 -10.54 -10.78
N TRP A 299 -8.45 -9.96 -11.76
CA TRP A 299 -9.83 -9.50 -11.63
C TRP A 299 -10.83 -10.64 -11.45
N LYS A 300 -10.55 -11.82 -11.98
CA LYS A 300 -11.39 -13.01 -11.80
C LYS A 300 -11.68 -13.33 -10.34
N VAL A 301 -10.74 -13.06 -9.43
CA VAL A 301 -10.85 -13.38 -8.00
C VAL A 301 -10.88 -12.15 -7.10
N SER A 302 -10.47 -10.98 -7.60
CA SER A 302 -10.32 -9.76 -6.78
C SER A 302 -11.42 -8.74 -7.02
N ASP A 303 -12.15 -8.80 -8.13
CA ASP A 303 -13.21 -7.81 -8.41
C ASP A 303 -14.32 -7.86 -7.36
N VAL A 304 -14.81 -6.69 -7.02
CA VAL A 304 -16.01 -6.51 -6.20
C VAL A 304 -17.02 -5.75 -7.05
N GLU A 305 -18.12 -6.41 -7.36
CA GLU A 305 -19.20 -5.83 -8.16
C GLU A 305 -20.28 -5.26 -7.26
N ILE A 306 -20.67 -4.01 -7.50
CA ILE A 306 -21.82 -3.36 -6.85
C ILE A 306 -22.82 -2.96 -7.90
N ASP A 307 -24.08 -3.36 -7.72
CA ASP A 307 -25.20 -2.88 -8.53
C ASP A 307 -25.96 -1.78 -7.78
N GLY A 308 -26.17 -0.65 -8.47
CA GLY A 308 -26.90 0.51 -7.98
C GLY A 308 -26.05 1.74 -7.70
N ASP A 309 -24.70 1.66 -7.78
CA ASP A 309 -23.81 2.80 -7.54
C ASP A 309 -22.54 2.75 -8.43
N ALA A 310 -22.62 3.42 -9.58
CA ALA A 310 -21.55 3.40 -10.57
C ALA A 310 -20.29 4.19 -10.13
N GLU A 311 -20.44 5.23 -9.33
CA GLU A 311 -19.31 6.03 -8.84
C GLU A 311 -18.50 5.26 -7.79
N LEU A 312 -19.18 4.57 -6.88
CA LEU A 312 -18.52 3.68 -5.93
C LEU A 312 -17.89 2.48 -6.62
N GLN A 313 -18.52 1.92 -7.64
CA GLN A 313 -17.93 0.83 -8.43
C GLN A 313 -16.62 1.24 -9.09
N GLU A 314 -16.52 2.46 -9.63
CA GLU A 314 -15.27 3.01 -10.15
C GLU A 314 -14.23 3.15 -9.04
N GLY A 315 -14.60 3.71 -7.89
CA GLY A 315 -13.71 3.91 -6.76
C GLY A 315 -13.14 2.60 -6.21
N ILE A 316 -13.96 1.56 -6.09
CA ILE A 316 -13.52 0.23 -5.61
C ILE A 316 -12.50 -0.39 -6.57
N ARG A 317 -12.78 -0.38 -7.87
CA ARG A 317 -11.85 -0.92 -8.88
C ARG A 317 -10.56 -0.11 -8.95
N PHE A 318 -10.66 1.22 -8.83
CA PHE A 318 -9.49 2.08 -8.73
C PHE A 318 -8.63 1.70 -7.52
N ASN A 319 -9.22 1.56 -6.35
CA ASN A 319 -8.50 1.21 -5.14
C ASN A 319 -7.81 -0.15 -5.23
N LEU A 320 -8.49 -1.18 -5.72
CA LEU A 320 -7.91 -2.52 -5.90
C LEU A 320 -6.79 -2.53 -6.94
N TYR A 321 -6.96 -1.80 -8.04
CA TYR A 321 -5.93 -1.67 -9.07
C TYR A 321 -4.67 -0.97 -8.53
N GLN A 322 -4.83 0.11 -7.76
CA GLN A 322 -3.71 0.83 -7.16
C GLN A 322 -2.97 0.01 -6.09
N LEU A 323 -3.68 -0.81 -5.32
CA LEU A 323 -3.07 -1.77 -4.41
C LEU A 323 -2.20 -2.78 -5.16
N LEU A 324 -2.73 -3.37 -6.24
CA LEU A 324 -1.98 -4.33 -7.08
C LEU A 324 -0.72 -3.72 -7.67
N GLN A 325 -0.80 -2.44 -8.12
CA GLN A 325 0.34 -1.71 -8.68
C GLN A 325 1.45 -1.41 -7.66
N SER A 326 1.09 -1.31 -6.38
CA SER A 326 2.00 -0.83 -5.33
C SER A 326 2.56 -1.95 -4.45
N VAL A 327 1.88 -3.09 -4.36
CA VAL A 327 2.27 -4.18 -3.46
C VAL A 327 3.53 -4.89 -3.95
N GLY A 328 4.53 -5.03 -3.07
CA GLY A 328 5.71 -5.83 -3.32
C GLY A 328 5.36 -7.30 -3.57
N LYS A 329 6.02 -7.90 -4.55
CA LYS A 329 5.81 -9.29 -4.98
C LYS A 329 7.07 -10.15 -4.80
N ASP A 330 8.02 -9.64 -4.03
CA ASP A 330 9.24 -10.34 -3.62
C ASP A 330 9.56 -10.05 -2.14
N PRO A 331 10.36 -10.90 -1.46
CA PRO A 331 10.68 -10.71 -0.04
C PRO A 331 11.54 -9.48 0.27
N ALA A 332 12.10 -8.80 -0.74
CA ALA A 332 12.89 -7.58 -0.55
C ALA A 332 12.02 -6.34 -0.35
N SER A 333 10.73 -6.42 -0.60
CA SER A 333 9.80 -5.29 -0.59
C SER A 333 8.46 -5.59 0.07
N ASN A 334 7.81 -4.52 0.52
CA ASN A 334 6.48 -4.51 1.11
C ASN A 334 5.61 -3.52 0.33
N ILE A 335 4.64 -2.87 0.95
CA ILE A 335 3.87 -1.79 0.37
C ILE A 335 4.04 -0.53 1.23
N ALA A 336 4.51 0.55 0.60
CA ALA A 336 4.64 1.83 1.27
C ALA A 336 3.28 2.47 1.54
N ALA A 337 3.18 3.33 2.56
CA ALA A 337 1.92 4.01 2.92
C ALA A 337 1.30 4.79 1.75
N LYS A 338 2.16 5.34 0.85
CA LYS A 338 1.77 6.02 -0.39
C LYS A 338 2.01 5.20 -1.66
N GLY A 339 2.28 3.91 -1.52
CA GLY A 339 2.58 3.00 -2.62
C GLY A 339 3.80 3.42 -3.42
N LEU A 340 3.71 3.27 -4.74
CA LEU A 340 4.71 3.71 -5.71
C LEU A 340 4.25 4.93 -6.53
N SER A 341 3.21 5.62 -6.06
CA SER A 341 2.60 6.78 -6.73
C SER A 341 3.14 8.13 -6.26
N GLY A 342 4.01 8.14 -5.26
CA GLY A 342 4.62 9.35 -4.70
C GLY A 342 5.60 9.04 -3.57
N GLU A 343 6.18 10.11 -3.00
CA GLU A 343 7.25 10.03 -2.00
C GLU A 343 6.75 10.25 -0.56
N GLY A 344 5.46 10.41 -0.37
CA GLY A 344 4.89 10.69 0.95
C GLY A 344 5.31 9.64 1.97
N TYR A 345 5.60 10.08 3.18
CA TYR A 345 6.19 9.28 4.26
C TYR A 345 7.52 8.61 3.89
N GLU A 346 8.29 9.21 2.99
CA GLU A 346 9.62 8.75 2.58
C GLU A 346 9.65 7.32 1.99
N GLY A 347 8.49 6.81 1.53
CA GLY A 347 8.33 5.45 1.02
C GLY A 347 8.39 4.36 2.09
N HIS A 348 8.16 4.70 3.36
CA HIS A 348 8.22 3.74 4.46
C HIS A 348 7.03 2.80 4.51
N TYR A 349 7.29 1.60 5.04
CA TYR A 349 6.33 0.58 5.41
C TYR A 349 5.90 0.76 6.85
N PHE A 350 4.61 0.59 7.11
CA PHE A 350 3.98 0.71 8.41
C PHE A 350 3.15 -0.55 8.72
N TRP A 351 2.47 -0.57 9.86
CA TRP A 351 1.49 -1.60 10.22
C TRP A 351 0.20 -1.54 9.37
N ASP A 352 0.07 -0.54 8.52
CA ASP A 352 -0.91 -0.41 7.45
C ASP A 352 -1.03 -1.70 6.64
N THR A 353 0.11 -2.34 6.37
CA THR A 353 0.17 -3.61 5.64
C THR A 353 -0.60 -4.69 6.36
N GLU A 354 -0.30 -4.94 7.62
CA GLU A 354 -0.80 -6.09 8.38
C GLU A 354 -2.31 -6.03 8.59
N ILE A 355 -2.84 -4.85 8.88
CA ILE A 355 -4.23 -4.69 9.34
C ILE A 355 -5.17 -4.31 8.20
N TYR A 356 -4.70 -3.50 7.24
CA TYR A 356 -5.58 -2.93 6.22
C TYR A 356 -5.38 -3.52 4.82
N ILE A 357 -4.15 -3.88 4.45
CA ILE A 357 -3.80 -4.29 3.09
C ILE A 357 -3.66 -5.81 2.96
N PHE A 358 -2.95 -6.43 3.88
CA PHE A 358 -2.71 -7.87 3.90
C PHE A 358 -4.00 -8.70 3.79
N PRO A 359 -5.11 -8.39 4.51
CA PRO A 359 -6.33 -9.18 4.41
C PRO A 359 -6.93 -9.20 2.99
N VAL A 360 -6.76 -8.13 2.21
CA VAL A 360 -7.20 -8.07 0.80
C VAL A 360 -6.50 -9.18 0.00
N PHE A 361 -5.16 -9.20 0.06
CA PHE A 361 -4.38 -10.18 -0.68
C PHE A 361 -4.48 -11.59 -0.08
N LEU A 362 -4.61 -11.72 1.24
CA LEU A 362 -4.84 -13.01 1.87
C LEU A 362 -6.07 -13.72 1.29
N MET A 363 -7.14 -12.96 1.06
CA MET A 363 -8.41 -13.49 0.57
C MET A 363 -8.51 -13.52 -0.97
N THR A 364 -7.64 -12.83 -1.70
CA THR A 364 -7.71 -12.76 -3.18
C THR A 364 -6.48 -13.33 -3.87
N ASN A 365 -5.29 -13.19 -3.28
CA ASN A 365 -4.02 -13.67 -3.83
C ASN A 365 -3.06 -14.07 -2.68
N PRO A 366 -3.21 -15.25 -2.08
CA PRO A 366 -2.40 -15.68 -0.92
C PRO A 366 -0.88 -15.69 -1.17
N GLU A 367 -0.42 -15.82 -2.41
CA GLU A 367 1.02 -15.76 -2.74
C GLU A 367 1.59 -14.35 -2.53
N ILE A 368 0.84 -13.31 -2.88
CA ILE A 368 1.23 -11.92 -2.56
C ILE A 368 1.24 -11.73 -1.04
N ALA A 369 0.21 -12.21 -0.34
CA ALA A 369 0.17 -12.15 1.12
C ALA A 369 1.38 -12.85 1.76
N LYS A 370 1.76 -14.03 1.26
CA LYS A 370 2.96 -14.77 1.70
C LYS A 370 4.24 -13.94 1.53
N ASN A 371 4.41 -13.26 0.40
CA ASN A 371 5.57 -12.41 0.16
C ASN A 371 5.65 -11.23 1.16
N LEU A 372 4.52 -10.64 1.53
CA LEU A 372 4.48 -9.59 2.56
C LEU A 372 4.95 -10.11 3.92
N LEU A 373 4.55 -11.33 4.30
CA LEU A 373 5.01 -11.97 5.53
C LEU A 373 6.50 -12.36 5.46
N LEU A 374 6.97 -12.87 4.33
CA LEU A 374 8.39 -13.17 4.11
C LEU A 374 9.26 -11.91 4.21
N HIS A 375 8.76 -10.76 3.75
CA HIS A 375 9.45 -9.49 3.99
C HIS A 375 9.57 -9.19 5.50
N ARG A 376 8.49 -9.33 6.28
CA ARG A 376 8.56 -9.14 7.74
C ARG A 376 9.50 -10.14 8.40
N TYR A 377 9.54 -11.37 7.95
CA TYR A 377 10.50 -12.36 8.44
C TYR A 377 11.95 -11.99 8.08
N SER A 378 12.20 -11.44 6.89
CA SER A 378 13.55 -11.03 6.46
C SER A 378 14.17 -9.94 7.32
N ILE A 379 13.36 -9.15 8.01
CA ILE A 379 13.80 -8.07 8.94
C ILE A 379 13.70 -8.46 10.41
N LEU A 380 13.45 -9.75 10.73
CA LEU A 380 13.31 -10.23 12.11
C LEU A 380 14.58 -9.99 12.95
N ASP A 381 15.76 -10.16 12.37
CA ASP A 381 17.01 -9.92 13.09
C ASP A 381 17.21 -8.44 13.44
N SER A 382 16.77 -7.52 12.57
CA SER A 382 16.74 -6.08 12.90
C SER A 382 15.81 -5.80 14.07
N ALA A 383 14.65 -6.47 14.13
CA ALA A 383 13.71 -6.34 15.23
C ALA A 383 14.26 -6.91 16.55
N ARG A 384 15.04 -8.00 16.51
CA ARG A 384 15.77 -8.54 17.67
C ARG A 384 16.80 -7.55 18.19
N GLU A 385 17.60 -6.96 17.31
CA GLU A 385 18.58 -5.93 17.71
C GLU A 385 17.90 -4.68 18.24
N ARG A 386 16.76 -4.29 17.68
CA ARG A 386 15.98 -3.16 18.19
C ARG A 386 15.46 -3.43 19.60
N ALA A 387 14.93 -4.62 19.88
CA ALA A 387 14.52 -5.03 21.22
C ALA A 387 15.67 -4.90 22.24
N LYS A 388 16.85 -5.41 21.92
CA LYS A 388 18.04 -5.28 22.77
C LYS A 388 18.44 -3.83 23.00
N THR A 389 18.39 -2.99 21.98
CA THR A 389 18.68 -1.55 22.07
C THR A 389 17.75 -0.87 23.07
N LEU A 390 16.49 -1.28 23.18
CA LEU A 390 15.53 -0.75 24.12
C LEU A 390 15.59 -1.42 25.52
N GLY A 391 16.50 -2.35 25.73
CA GLY A 391 16.76 -2.98 27.02
C GLY A 391 16.06 -4.32 27.24
N HIS A 392 15.41 -4.90 26.23
CA HIS A 392 14.82 -6.24 26.31
C HIS A 392 15.90 -7.32 26.25
N GLU A 393 15.77 -8.34 27.08
CA GLU A 393 16.71 -9.48 27.07
C GLU A 393 16.48 -10.38 25.83
N LYS A 394 15.22 -10.53 25.42
CA LYS A 394 14.77 -11.40 24.33
C LYS A 394 13.62 -10.75 23.56
N GLY A 395 13.34 -11.31 22.40
CA GLY A 395 12.19 -10.96 21.59
C GLY A 395 12.51 -10.05 20.42
N ALA A 396 11.48 -9.68 19.68
CA ALA A 396 11.58 -8.89 18.48
C ALA A 396 10.64 -7.67 18.55
N LEU A 397 11.19 -6.47 18.51
CA LEU A 397 10.47 -5.20 18.46
C LEU A 397 10.55 -4.62 17.06
N PHE A 398 9.47 -4.74 16.31
CA PHE A 398 9.38 -4.20 14.96
C PHE A 398 9.23 -2.67 14.96
N PRO A 399 9.84 -1.98 13.99
CA PRO A 399 9.80 -0.52 13.92
C PRO A 399 8.41 -0.01 13.52
N TRP A 400 8.11 1.23 13.92
CA TRP A 400 6.89 1.90 13.48
C TRP A 400 6.90 2.19 11.97
N ARG A 401 8.03 2.72 11.46
CA ARG A 401 8.21 3.04 10.04
C ARG A 401 9.61 2.65 9.56
N THR A 402 9.69 1.96 8.44
CA THR A 402 10.95 1.40 7.94
C THR A 402 10.89 1.05 6.45
N ILE A 403 12.06 0.87 5.84
CA ILE A 403 12.22 0.14 4.58
C ILE A 403 12.98 -1.17 4.84
N THR A 404 14.03 -1.13 5.67
CA THR A 404 15.00 -2.23 5.85
C THR A 404 14.93 -2.93 7.20
N GLY A 405 13.98 -2.57 8.07
CA GLY A 405 13.86 -3.10 9.42
C GLY A 405 14.39 -2.17 10.52
N ALA A 406 15.19 -1.15 10.18
CA ALA A 406 15.62 -0.14 11.14
C ALA A 406 14.51 0.90 11.38
N GLU A 407 14.32 1.35 12.62
CA GLU A 407 13.39 2.42 12.95
C GLU A 407 13.83 3.74 12.31
N SER A 408 12.92 4.41 11.61
CA SER A 408 13.17 5.68 10.93
C SER A 408 12.48 6.89 11.57
N SER A 409 11.77 6.70 12.70
CA SER A 409 11.07 7.79 13.38
C SER A 409 11.93 8.41 14.48
N ALA A 410 12.12 9.73 14.41
CA ALA A 410 12.76 10.50 15.47
C ALA A 410 11.82 10.76 16.66
N PHE A 411 10.51 10.65 16.47
CA PHE A 411 9.50 10.96 17.48
C PHE A 411 9.02 9.69 18.19
N PHE A 412 9.70 9.31 19.28
CA PHE A 412 9.45 8.04 19.96
C PHE A 412 8.04 7.89 20.58
N PRO A 413 7.34 8.93 21.05
CA PRO A 413 6.03 8.72 21.69
C PRO A 413 4.97 8.14 20.75
N ALA A 414 4.96 8.59 19.50
CA ALA A 414 4.05 8.06 18.45
C ALA A 414 4.76 7.15 17.44
N GLY A 415 5.99 6.75 17.70
CA GLY A 415 6.79 5.86 16.85
C GLY A 415 7.22 4.62 17.63
N THR A 416 8.42 4.65 18.20
CA THR A 416 9.02 3.50 18.92
C THR A 416 8.11 2.91 20.01
N ALA A 417 7.30 3.73 20.69
CA ALA A 417 6.38 3.27 21.73
C ALA A 417 5.17 2.47 21.20
N GLN A 418 4.95 2.42 19.90
CA GLN A 418 3.90 1.60 19.29
C GLN A 418 4.31 0.12 19.24
N TYR A 419 4.35 -0.52 20.39
CA TYR A 419 4.73 -1.93 20.55
C TYR A 419 3.72 -2.88 19.90
N HIS A 420 2.45 -2.47 19.78
CA HIS A 420 1.38 -3.28 19.19
C HIS A 420 1.72 -3.81 17.78
N ILE A 421 2.60 -3.12 17.03
CA ILE A 421 3.02 -3.52 15.69
C ILE A 421 3.60 -4.94 15.67
N SER A 422 4.34 -5.33 16.71
CA SER A 422 4.86 -6.70 16.82
C SER A 422 3.72 -7.72 16.95
N ALA A 423 2.62 -7.37 17.61
CA ALA A 423 1.43 -8.23 17.70
C ALA A 423 0.57 -8.18 16.43
N ASP A 424 0.52 -7.06 15.73
CA ASP A 424 -0.17 -6.92 14.43
C ASP A 424 0.48 -7.82 13.37
N ILE A 425 1.81 -7.88 13.36
CA ILE A 425 2.57 -8.81 12.51
C ILE A 425 2.26 -10.25 12.88
N ALA A 426 2.32 -10.60 14.17
CA ALA A 426 1.97 -11.95 14.64
C ALA A 426 0.53 -12.34 14.23
N TYR A 427 -0.42 -11.41 14.38
CA TYR A 427 -1.81 -11.59 13.94
C TYR A 427 -1.89 -11.96 12.45
N SER A 428 -1.13 -11.29 11.59
CA SER A 428 -1.14 -11.57 10.15
C SER A 428 -0.59 -12.96 9.82
N PHE A 429 0.47 -13.40 10.50
CA PHE A 429 1.00 -14.79 10.36
C PHE A 429 -0.04 -15.83 10.79
N ILE A 430 -0.77 -15.58 11.88
CA ILE A 430 -1.84 -16.45 12.34
C ILE A 430 -2.99 -16.48 11.33
N GLN A 431 -3.45 -15.33 10.84
CA GLN A 431 -4.51 -15.26 9.84
C GLN A 431 -4.12 -15.98 8.54
N TYR A 432 -2.86 -15.85 8.10
CA TYR A 432 -2.35 -16.59 6.95
C TYR A 432 -2.49 -18.11 7.17
N TYR A 433 -2.04 -18.63 8.31
CA TYR A 433 -2.17 -20.04 8.63
C TYR A 433 -3.64 -20.51 8.71
N LEU A 434 -4.52 -19.72 9.33
CA LEU A 434 -5.94 -20.05 9.42
C LEU A 434 -6.61 -20.16 8.05
N VAL A 435 -6.26 -19.26 7.13
CA VAL A 435 -6.84 -19.20 5.78
C VAL A 435 -6.24 -20.23 4.83
N THR A 436 -4.92 -20.47 4.90
CA THR A 436 -4.21 -21.30 3.91
C THR A 436 -3.95 -22.71 4.37
N LYS A 437 -3.74 -22.93 5.68
CA LYS A 437 -3.22 -24.17 6.28
C LYS A 437 -1.87 -24.60 5.68
N ASP A 438 -1.02 -23.60 5.33
CA ASP A 438 0.34 -23.82 4.83
C ASP A 438 1.25 -24.28 5.99
N GLU A 439 1.33 -25.60 6.19
CA GLU A 439 2.10 -26.25 7.26
C GLU A 439 3.62 -26.04 7.10
N GLU A 440 4.12 -25.90 5.88
CA GLU A 440 5.55 -25.65 5.63
C GLU A 440 5.89 -24.22 6.04
N PHE A 441 5.08 -23.25 5.64
CA PHE A 441 5.26 -21.86 6.05
C PHE A 441 5.14 -21.69 7.58
N LEU A 442 4.22 -22.43 8.21
CA LEU A 442 4.08 -22.44 9.67
C LEU A 442 5.39 -22.85 10.35
N LYS A 443 6.00 -23.96 9.90
CA LYS A 443 7.23 -24.52 10.48
C LYS A 443 8.47 -23.68 10.20
N ASP A 444 8.59 -23.19 8.97
CA ASP A 444 9.83 -22.56 8.51
C ASP A 444 9.91 -21.07 8.91
N TYR A 445 8.78 -20.41 9.10
CA TYR A 445 8.72 -18.95 9.31
C TYR A 445 7.81 -18.51 10.45
N ALA A 446 6.54 -18.96 10.46
CA ALA A 446 5.53 -18.40 11.35
C ALA A 446 5.80 -18.74 12.83
N ALA A 447 6.18 -19.97 13.14
CA ALA A 447 6.46 -20.37 14.52
C ALA A 447 7.57 -19.51 15.15
N GLU A 448 8.66 -19.29 14.45
CA GLU A 448 9.75 -18.43 14.94
C GLU A 448 9.27 -16.99 15.15
N MET A 449 8.53 -16.44 14.19
CA MET A 449 7.96 -15.10 14.31
C MET A 449 7.08 -14.95 15.55
N LEU A 450 6.18 -15.91 15.77
CA LEU A 450 5.27 -15.90 16.91
C LEU A 450 6.00 -16.05 18.25
N PHE A 451 7.04 -16.89 18.30
CA PHE A 451 7.81 -17.08 19.52
C PHE A 451 8.64 -15.85 19.88
N GLU A 452 9.26 -15.21 18.90
CA GLU A 452 10.07 -14.01 19.15
C GLU A 452 9.22 -12.79 19.54
N THR A 453 8.03 -12.65 18.95
CA THR A 453 7.09 -11.59 19.37
C THR A 453 6.46 -11.90 20.73
N ALA A 454 6.16 -13.16 21.05
CA ALA A 454 5.70 -13.56 22.39
C ALA A 454 6.76 -13.28 23.47
N ARG A 455 8.05 -13.53 23.18
CA ARG A 455 9.17 -13.17 24.06
C ARG A 455 9.21 -11.68 24.37
N LEU A 456 8.96 -10.83 23.37
CA LEU A 456 8.87 -9.38 23.58
C LEU A 456 7.80 -9.04 24.63
N TRP A 457 6.60 -9.62 24.49
CA TRP A 457 5.50 -9.35 25.41
C TRP A 457 5.77 -9.85 26.81
N ALA A 458 6.34 -11.04 26.97
CA ALA A 458 6.71 -11.61 28.27
C ALA A 458 7.75 -10.76 28.99
N ASP A 459 8.69 -10.15 28.25
CA ASP A 459 9.74 -9.27 28.78
C ASP A 459 9.25 -7.82 29.03
N THR A 460 8.30 -7.33 28.21
CA THR A 460 7.74 -5.98 28.36
C THR A 460 6.78 -5.89 29.55
N GLY A 461 5.95 -6.90 29.74
CA GLY A 461 4.91 -6.89 30.76
C GLY A 461 5.39 -7.34 32.13
N HIS A 462 4.56 -7.12 33.13
CA HIS A 462 4.80 -7.52 34.50
C HIS A 462 3.52 -7.91 35.23
N ARG A 463 3.64 -8.60 36.35
CA ARG A 463 2.49 -9.09 37.12
C ARG A 463 2.20 -8.21 38.35
N VAL A 464 0.94 -7.76 38.42
CA VAL A 464 0.41 -7.01 39.56
C VAL A 464 -0.89 -7.66 40.04
N ASN A 465 -0.92 -8.14 41.26
CA ASN A 465 -2.09 -8.79 41.87
C ASN A 465 -2.65 -9.96 40.98
N GLY A 466 -1.77 -10.77 40.41
CA GLY A 466 -2.13 -11.89 39.54
C GLY A 466 -2.55 -11.52 38.12
N ARG A 467 -2.56 -10.24 37.76
CA ARG A 467 -2.83 -9.76 36.41
C ARG A 467 -1.53 -9.42 35.67
N PHE A 468 -1.44 -9.77 34.40
CA PHE A 468 -0.35 -9.37 33.52
C PHE A 468 -0.66 -8.00 32.89
N ARG A 469 0.24 -7.04 33.02
CA ARG A 469 0.05 -5.64 32.62
C ARG A 469 1.20 -5.18 31.73
N ILE A 470 0.91 -4.23 30.83
CA ILE A 470 1.87 -3.61 29.93
C ILE A 470 1.81 -2.11 30.13
N ASP A 471 2.94 -1.51 30.46
CA ASP A 471 3.06 -0.07 30.76
C ASP A 471 3.84 0.67 29.66
N ASP A 472 3.66 2.00 29.61
CA ASP A 472 4.42 2.94 28.78
C ASP A 472 4.42 2.61 27.28
N VAL A 473 3.25 2.31 26.71
CA VAL A 473 3.05 2.04 25.30
C VAL A 473 2.11 3.06 24.64
N THR A 474 2.20 3.16 23.32
CA THR A 474 1.26 3.93 22.50
C THR A 474 0.45 2.95 21.67
N GLY A 475 -0.88 3.06 21.73
CA GLY A 475 -1.79 2.29 20.89
C GLY A 475 -1.91 2.85 19.46
N PRO A 476 -2.86 2.35 18.68
CA PRO A 476 -3.18 2.88 17.34
C PRO A 476 -3.54 4.37 17.31
N ASP A 477 -4.20 4.87 18.35
CA ASP A 477 -4.54 6.28 18.49
C ASP A 477 -3.33 7.10 18.96
N GLU A 478 -2.77 7.92 18.09
CA GLU A 478 -1.59 8.75 18.35
C GLU A 478 -1.90 10.07 19.08
N TYR A 479 -3.19 10.38 19.36
CA TYR A 479 -3.57 11.50 20.23
C TYR A 479 -3.49 11.16 21.71
N THR A 480 -3.14 9.89 22.00
CA THR A 480 -2.87 9.38 23.34
C THR A 480 -1.59 8.55 23.29
N CYS A 481 -0.51 9.02 23.92
CA CYS A 481 0.81 8.37 23.87
C CYS A 481 1.34 8.07 25.27
N ILE A 482 2.18 7.03 25.38
CA ILE A 482 2.89 6.61 26.60
C ILE A 482 1.91 6.42 27.74
N VAL A 483 1.11 5.38 27.62
CA VAL A 483 0.04 5.03 28.56
C VAL A 483 0.21 3.61 29.09
N ASN A 484 -0.41 3.33 30.22
CA ASN A 484 -0.44 2.01 30.81
C ASN A 484 -1.70 1.26 30.38
N ASN A 485 -1.52 0.00 30.05
CA ASN A 485 -2.61 -0.91 29.69
C ASN A 485 -3.51 -0.36 28.56
N ASN A 486 -2.89 0.04 27.45
CA ASN A 486 -3.66 0.32 26.23
C ASN A 486 -4.45 -0.94 25.84
N TYR A 487 -5.77 -0.80 25.71
CA TYR A 487 -6.66 -1.95 25.47
C TYR A 487 -6.29 -2.72 24.20
N TYR A 488 -6.05 -2.01 23.09
CA TYR A 488 -5.67 -2.64 21.83
C TYR A 488 -4.36 -3.43 21.97
N THR A 489 -3.33 -2.79 22.51
CA THR A 489 -2.02 -3.42 22.71
C THR A 489 -2.14 -4.66 23.59
N ASN A 490 -2.86 -4.59 24.72
CA ASN A 490 -3.03 -5.72 25.62
C ASN A 490 -3.84 -6.86 24.98
N ALA A 491 -4.90 -6.54 24.25
CA ALA A 491 -5.72 -7.55 23.56
C ALA A 491 -4.93 -8.27 22.46
N MET A 492 -4.16 -7.54 21.64
CA MET A 492 -3.34 -8.11 20.58
C MET A 492 -2.14 -8.88 21.13
N ALA A 493 -1.51 -8.39 22.21
CA ALA A 493 -0.45 -9.13 22.91
C ALA A 493 -0.96 -10.43 23.52
N LYS A 494 -2.15 -10.42 24.13
CA LYS A 494 -2.82 -11.63 24.63
C LYS A 494 -3.02 -12.64 23.50
N TYR A 495 -3.52 -12.20 22.36
CA TYR A 495 -3.73 -13.06 21.19
C TYR A 495 -2.43 -13.69 20.70
N ASN A 496 -1.35 -12.89 20.58
CA ASN A 496 -0.03 -13.38 20.19
C ASN A 496 0.54 -14.41 21.19
N LEU A 497 0.47 -14.10 22.49
CA LEU A 497 0.98 -15.02 23.55
C LEU A 497 0.28 -16.38 23.54
N LEU A 498 -1.05 -16.37 23.47
CA LEU A 498 -1.84 -17.62 23.44
C LEU A 498 -1.60 -18.41 22.16
N TRP A 499 -1.55 -17.77 21.01
CA TRP A 499 -1.25 -18.45 19.75
C TRP A 499 0.19 -18.96 19.65
N ALA A 500 1.16 -18.29 20.25
CA ALA A 500 2.52 -18.82 20.33
C ALA A 500 2.56 -20.13 21.15
N ALA A 501 1.85 -20.19 22.27
CA ALA A 501 1.74 -21.41 23.08
C ALA A 501 0.98 -22.52 22.31
N GLU A 502 -0.10 -22.17 21.62
CA GLU A 502 -0.89 -23.09 20.80
C GLU A 502 -0.07 -23.68 19.63
N ILE A 503 0.67 -22.84 18.89
CA ILE A 503 1.54 -23.31 17.80
C ILE A 503 2.66 -24.21 18.32
N HIS A 504 3.23 -23.91 19.49
CA HIS A 504 4.21 -24.78 20.11
C HIS A 504 3.59 -26.17 20.39
N GLN A 505 2.39 -26.22 20.97
CA GLN A 505 1.69 -27.48 21.23
C GLN A 505 1.32 -28.23 19.93
N LEU A 506 0.81 -27.50 18.93
CA LEU A 506 0.48 -28.04 17.62
C LEU A 506 1.69 -28.72 16.96
N LEU A 507 2.83 -28.04 16.93
CA LEU A 507 4.08 -28.60 16.37
C LEU A 507 4.59 -29.79 17.18
N LYS A 508 4.43 -29.78 18.51
CA LYS A 508 4.79 -30.91 19.36
C LYS A 508 3.99 -32.17 19.03
N GLU A 509 2.73 -32.02 18.65
CA GLU A 509 1.84 -33.09 18.29
C GLU A 509 2.04 -33.60 16.84
N GLN A 510 2.25 -32.67 15.92
CA GLN A 510 2.27 -32.92 14.48
C GLN A 510 3.68 -33.15 13.92
N ASP A 511 4.70 -32.41 14.42
CA ASP A 511 6.08 -32.47 13.91
C ASP A 511 7.11 -32.16 15.03
N ALA A 512 7.15 -33.01 16.05
CA ALA A 512 8.08 -32.87 17.16
C ALA A 512 9.58 -32.73 16.75
N PRO A 513 10.08 -33.37 15.67
CA PRO A 513 11.46 -33.15 15.21
C PRO A 513 11.72 -31.73 14.72
N SER A 514 10.77 -31.09 14.02
CA SER A 514 10.90 -29.70 13.58
C SER A 514 10.83 -28.74 14.75
N LEU A 515 9.91 -28.97 15.68
CA LEU A 515 9.86 -28.19 16.92
C LEU A 515 11.16 -28.27 17.70
N LYS A 516 11.74 -29.47 17.88
CA LYS A 516 12.99 -29.63 18.60
C LYS A 516 14.14 -28.86 17.97
N ARG A 517 14.27 -28.86 16.64
CA ARG A 517 15.28 -28.04 15.94
C ARG A 517 15.08 -26.54 16.19
N LEU A 518 13.83 -26.09 16.19
CA LEU A 518 13.48 -24.71 16.46
C LEU A 518 13.78 -24.31 17.92
N GLU A 519 13.42 -25.15 18.89
CA GLU A 519 13.74 -24.96 20.31
C GLU A 519 15.27 -24.87 20.53
N GLU A 520 16.05 -25.78 19.92
CA GLU A 520 17.52 -25.77 20.02
C GLU A 520 18.11 -24.49 19.40
N ARG A 521 17.63 -24.09 18.23
CA ARG A 521 18.10 -22.87 17.53
C ARG A 521 17.79 -21.58 18.32
N LEU A 522 16.61 -21.52 18.93
CA LEU A 522 16.16 -20.34 19.67
C LEU A 522 16.51 -20.38 21.15
N ASN A 523 17.12 -21.48 21.66
CA ASN A 523 17.25 -21.76 23.09
C ASN A 523 15.90 -21.57 23.82
N LEU A 524 14.82 -22.07 23.23
CA LEU A 524 13.47 -21.96 23.77
C LEU A 524 13.25 -23.05 24.83
N THR A 525 12.68 -22.65 25.97
CA THR A 525 12.37 -23.56 27.06
C THR A 525 10.86 -23.76 27.21
N VAL A 526 10.45 -24.92 27.72
CA VAL A 526 9.04 -25.21 28.01
C VAL A 526 8.48 -24.22 29.05
N ASP A 527 9.31 -23.72 29.94
CA ASP A 527 8.87 -22.77 30.97
C ASP A 527 8.59 -21.37 30.38
N GLU A 528 9.32 -20.94 29.32
CA GLU A 528 8.95 -19.75 28.56
C GLU A 528 7.55 -19.91 27.93
N VAL A 529 7.25 -21.07 27.33
CA VAL A 529 5.94 -21.33 26.72
C VAL A 529 4.80 -21.31 27.74
N LYS A 530 5.05 -21.88 28.95
CA LYS A 530 4.09 -21.82 30.05
C LYS A 530 3.87 -20.38 30.55
N ASP A 531 4.93 -19.58 30.59
CA ASP A 531 4.85 -18.19 30.99
C ASP A 531 4.03 -17.35 29.99
N TRP A 532 4.15 -17.64 28.65
CA TRP A 532 3.31 -17.04 27.63
C TRP A 532 1.82 -17.39 27.83
N GLN A 533 1.52 -18.67 28.09
CA GLN A 533 0.14 -19.09 28.36
C GLN A 533 -0.42 -18.37 29.59
N ASP A 534 0.34 -18.38 30.71
CA ASP A 534 -0.09 -17.72 31.96
C ASP A 534 -0.25 -16.18 31.77
N ALA A 535 0.66 -15.54 31.05
CA ALA A 535 0.57 -14.10 30.75
C ALA A 535 -0.65 -13.79 29.90
N GLY A 536 -0.93 -14.58 28.88
CA GLY A 536 -2.10 -14.44 28.02
C GLY A 536 -3.41 -14.65 28.78
N ASP A 537 -3.52 -15.71 29.58
CA ASP A 537 -4.71 -16.03 30.38
C ASP A 537 -5.03 -14.95 31.42
N ASN A 538 -3.98 -14.34 32.00
CA ASN A 538 -4.11 -13.34 33.05
C ASN A 538 -3.93 -11.89 32.54
N MET A 539 -3.93 -11.66 31.22
CA MET A 539 -3.79 -10.32 30.65
C MET A 539 -4.88 -9.36 31.19
N TYR A 540 -4.44 -8.21 31.66
CA TYR A 540 -5.35 -7.16 32.12
C TYR A 540 -5.91 -6.40 30.91
N LEU A 541 -7.23 -6.39 30.80
CA LEU A 541 -7.97 -5.63 29.79
C LEU A 541 -8.80 -4.57 30.50
N PRO A 542 -8.53 -3.28 30.32
CA PRO A 542 -9.28 -2.19 30.97
C PRO A 542 -10.78 -2.24 30.67
N TYR A 543 -11.60 -2.14 31.71
CA TYR A 543 -13.06 -2.13 31.60
C TYR A 543 -13.68 -1.17 32.62
N ASP A 544 -14.66 -0.37 32.19
CA ASP A 544 -15.46 0.50 33.05
C ASP A 544 -16.86 -0.08 33.27
N GLU A 545 -17.11 -0.51 34.49
CA GLU A 545 -18.39 -1.15 34.87
C GLU A 545 -19.60 -0.21 34.75
N SER A 546 -19.41 1.10 34.93
CA SER A 546 -20.50 2.08 34.92
C SER A 546 -20.95 2.42 33.50
N LEU A 547 -20.01 2.52 32.58
CA LEU A 547 -20.25 2.78 31.15
C LEU A 547 -20.44 1.48 30.38
N LYS A 548 -20.00 0.35 30.91
CA LYS A 548 -19.94 -0.96 30.25
C LYS A 548 -19.16 -0.89 28.92
N ILE A 549 -17.96 -0.31 28.98
CA ILE A 549 -17.06 -0.16 27.85
C ILE A 549 -15.65 -0.62 28.22
N ASN A 550 -14.87 -1.01 27.22
CA ASN A 550 -13.43 -1.11 27.42
C ASN A 550 -12.81 0.29 27.37
N ALA A 551 -12.10 0.65 28.44
CA ALA A 551 -11.35 1.90 28.48
C ALA A 551 -10.13 1.81 27.57
N GLN A 552 -9.82 2.87 26.81
CA GLN A 552 -8.68 2.85 25.87
C GLN A 552 -7.34 2.62 26.58
N ASP A 553 -7.19 3.16 27.80
CA ASP A 553 -6.09 2.93 28.74
C ASP A 553 -6.51 3.24 30.17
N ASP A 554 -5.61 3.01 31.15
CA ASP A 554 -5.89 3.24 32.57
C ASP A 554 -6.29 4.69 32.91
N SER A 555 -5.86 5.67 32.10
CA SER A 555 -6.07 7.09 32.38
C SER A 555 -7.11 7.76 31.51
N PHE A 556 -7.48 7.15 30.37
CA PHE A 556 -8.25 7.79 29.30
C PHE A 556 -9.56 8.40 29.79
N LEU A 557 -10.38 7.63 30.50
CA LEU A 557 -11.71 8.06 30.96
C LEU A 557 -11.66 9.14 32.08
N GLN A 558 -10.49 9.38 32.67
CA GLN A 558 -10.30 10.38 33.71
C GLN A 558 -9.92 11.76 33.14
N LYS A 559 -9.62 11.84 31.84
CA LYS A 559 -9.23 13.08 31.15
C LYS A 559 -10.45 13.95 30.82
N SER A 560 -10.25 15.25 30.65
CA SER A 560 -11.27 16.15 30.12
C SER A 560 -11.61 15.81 28.68
N ARG A 561 -12.85 15.98 28.26
CA ARG A 561 -13.25 15.81 26.85
C ARG A 561 -12.77 17.00 26.02
N TRP A 562 -12.29 16.72 24.80
CA TRP A 562 -12.04 17.75 23.80
C TRP A 562 -13.38 18.26 23.23
N ASN A 563 -13.52 19.56 23.08
CA ASN A 563 -14.73 20.15 22.50
C ASN A 563 -14.62 20.18 20.95
N LEU A 564 -14.96 19.08 20.31
CA LEU A 564 -14.92 18.97 18.84
C LEU A 564 -15.90 19.93 18.16
N ALA A 565 -17.07 20.20 18.77
CA ALA A 565 -18.10 21.04 18.18
C ALA A 565 -17.66 22.51 18.01
N ASP A 566 -16.84 23.01 18.92
CA ASP A 566 -16.31 24.38 18.89
C ASP A 566 -14.92 24.48 18.23
N THR A 567 -14.36 23.36 17.78
CA THR A 567 -13.05 23.37 17.10
C THR A 567 -13.22 23.83 15.64
N PRO A 568 -12.55 24.90 15.21
CA PRO A 568 -12.64 25.40 13.84
C PRO A 568 -12.18 24.34 12.83
N LYS A 569 -12.88 24.23 11.69
CA LYS A 569 -12.57 23.21 10.66
C LYS A 569 -11.14 23.32 10.12
N GLU A 570 -10.60 24.52 10.02
CA GLU A 570 -9.21 24.78 9.58
C GLU A 570 -8.15 24.33 10.59
N LYS A 571 -8.55 23.86 11.80
CA LYS A 571 -7.66 23.30 12.82
C LYS A 571 -7.54 21.77 12.75
N PHE A 572 -8.11 21.15 11.73
CA PHE A 572 -7.93 19.72 11.48
C PHE A 572 -6.90 19.51 10.35
N PRO A 573 -6.03 18.49 10.45
CA PRO A 573 -5.88 17.56 11.58
C PRO A 573 -5.30 18.25 12.83
N LEU A 574 -5.79 17.89 14.00
CA LEU A 574 -5.44 18.58 15.27
C LEU A 574 -3.93 18.59 15.53
N LEU A 575 -3.21 17.53 15.16
CA LEU A 575 -1.78 17.39 15.40
C LEU A 575 -0.91 18.47 14.72
N LEU A 576 -1.41 19.13 13.66
CA LEU A 576 -0.71 20.23 12.98
C LEU A 576 -0.94 21.60 13.64
N HIS A 577 -1.90 21.69 14.54
CA HIS A 577 -2.35 22.96 15.11
C HIS A 577 -2.27 23.04 16.63
N TYR A 578 -2.10 21.88 17.30
CA TYR A 578 -2.03 21.80 18.77
C TYR A 578 -0.81 21.00 19.20
N HIS A 579 -0.19 21.45 20.29
CA HIS A 579 0.95 20.74 20.85
C HIS A 579 0.53 19.34 21.35
N PRO A 580 1.34 18.29 21.13
CA PRO A 580 0.99 16.92 21.56
C PRO A 580 0.55 16.81 23.02
N LEU A 581 1.22 17.47 23.97
CA LEU A 581 0.81 17.46 25.39
C LEU A 581 -0.60 17.98 25.62
N THR A 582 -1.09 18.90 24.80
CA THR A 582 -2.48 19.38 24.89
C THR A 582 -3.44 18.27 24.48
N LEU A 583 -3.16 17.56 23.38
CA LEU A 583 -3.96 16.42 22.93
C LEU A 583 -3.96 15.30 23.97
N TYR A 584 -2.78 14.91 24.50
CA TYR A 584 -2.62 13.81 25.46
C TYR A 584 -3.40 14.00 26.77
N ARG A 585 -3.81 15.23 27.09
CA ARG A 585 -4.60 15.55 28.28
C ARG A 585 -6.11 15.43 28.08
N HIS A 586 -6.55 15.07 26.88
CA HIS A 586 -7.98 15.05 26.53
C HIS A 586 -8.44 13.67 26.05
N GLN A 587 -9.73 13.43 26.22
CA GLN A 587 -10.43 12.34 25.54
C GLN A 587 -10.72 12.80 24.12
N VAL A 588 -9.83 12.48 23.21
CA VAL A 588 -9.95 12.70 21.76
C VAL A 588 -9.08 11.67 21.03
N CYS A 589 -9.61 11.04 20.01
CA CYS A 589 -8.92 10.04 19.23
C CYS A 589 -8.67 10.54 17.81
N LYS A 590 -7.48 10.30 17.27
CA LYS A 590 -7.13 10.52 15.88
C LYS A 590 -7.84 9.51 14.98
N GLN A 591 -7.89 8.26 15.43
CA GLN A 591 -8.38 7.09 14.71
C GLN A 591 -8.83 6.00 15.67
N ALA A 592 -9.40 4.90 15.13
CA ALA A 592 -9.85 3.75 15.90
C ALA A 592 -8.70 3.10 16.69
N ASP A 593 -8.92 2.80 17.95
CA ASP A 593 -8.03 2.08 18.87
C ASP A 593 -8.82 0.91 19.51
N THR A 594 -9.55 1.12 20.58
CA THR A 594 -10.42 0.11 21.21
C THR A 594 -11.41 -0.52 20.21
N ILE A 595 -11.99 0.29 19.33
CA ILE A 595 -12.91 -0.19 18.28
C ILE A 595 -12.20 -1.10 17.28
N LEU A 596 -10.93 -0.84 16.96
CA LEU A 596 -10.14 -1.70 16.08
C LEU A 596 -9.90 -3.06 16.72
N ALA A 597 -9.58 -3.11 18.03
CA ALA A 597 -9.47 -4.38 18.75
C ALA A 597 -10.79 -5.17 18.73
N HIS A 598 -11.93 -4.50 18.91
CA HIS A 598 -13.26 -5.13 18.83
C HIS A 598 -13.58 -5.65 17.43
N PHE A 599 -13.01 -5.06 16.38
CA PHE A 599 -13.13 -5.60 15.02
C PHE A 599 -12.28 -6.87 14.83
N LEU A 600 -10.99 -6.79 15.19
CA LEU A 600 -10.05 -7.89 14.92
C LEU A 600 -10.26 -9.10 15.83
N LEU A 601 -10.71 -8.88 17.06
CA LEU A 601 -10.84 -9.87 18.12
C LEU A 601 -12.27 -9.84 18.73
N GLU A 602 -13.30 -9.76 17.88
CA GLU A 602 -14.68 -9.55 18.32
C GLU A 602 -15.20 -10.63 19.29
N ASP A 603 -14.72 -11.86 19.18
CA ASP A 603 -15.13 -12.98 20.07
C ASP A 603 -14.60 -12.82 21.52
N GLN A 604 -13.74 -11.84 21.80
CA GLN A 604 -13.24 -11.56 23.15
C GLN A 604 -14.16 -10.65 23.98
N GLN A 605 -15.20 -10.09 23.37
CA GLN A 605 -16.15 -9.19 24.03
C GLN A 605 -17.60 -9.52 23.67
N ASP A 606 -18.51 -9.24 24.60
CA ASP A 606 -19.94 -9.32 24.32
C ASP A 606 -20.42 -8.13 23.48
N LEU A 607 -21.54 -8.33 22.77
CA LEU A 607 -22.10 -7.35 21.85
C LEU A 607 -22.52 -6.04 22.55
N GLU A 608 -22.96 -6.09 23.83
CA GLU A 608 -23.35 -4.89 24.60
C GLU A 608 -22.13 -4.00 24.83
N THR A 609 -21.02 -4.59 25.26
CA THR A 609 -19.73 -3.90 25.46
C THR A 609 -19.21 -3.30 24.16
N ILE A 610 -19.25 -4.06 23.05
CA ILE A 610 -18.84 -3.58 21.74
C ILE A 610 -19.68 -2.37 21.31
N LYS A 611 -21.00 -2.48 21.46
CA LYS A 611 -21.94 -1.40 21.09
C LYS A 611 -21.71 -0.14 21.92
N ASN A 612 -21.64 -0.27 23.23
CA ASN A 612 -21.43 0.87 24.13
C ASN A 612 -20.07 1.55 23.87
N SER A 613 -19.03 0.77 23.63
CA SER A 613 -17.70 1.30 23.26
C SER A 613 -17.76 2.05 21.92
N TYR A 614 -18.42 1.50 20.90
CA TYR A 614 -18.61 2.19 19.63
C TYR A 614 -19.33 3.53 19.81
N ASP A 615 -20.47 3.54 20.51
CA ASP A 615 -21.27 4.74 20.76
C ASP A 615 -20.54 5.80 21.56
N TYR A 616 -19.54 5.38 22.35
CA TYR A 616 -18.67 6.28 23.12
C TYR A 616 -17.55 6.88 22.28
N TYR A 617 -16.72 6.03 21.66
CA TYR A 617 -15.49 6.45 20.97
C TYR A 617 -15.78 7.15 19.64
N GLU A 618 -16.85 6.78 18.93
CA GLU A 618 -17.24 7.43 17.67
C GLU A 618 -17.46 8.94 17.85
N LYS A 619 -17.99 9.38 19.00
CA LYS A 619 -18.25 10.80 19.30
C LYS A 619 -17.01 11.63 19.59
N ILE A 620 -15.88 11.00 19.86
CA ILE A 620 -14.63 11.66 20.23
C ILE A 620 -13.47 11.34 19.26
N THR A 621 -13.77 10.66 18.15
CA THR A 621 -12.81 10.37 17.09
C THR A 621 -12.91 11.45 16.01
N THR A 622 -11.76 12.06 15.66
CA THR A 622 -11.69 13.13 14.66
C THR A 622 -11.64 12.62 13.23
N HIS A 623 -11.26 11.36 13.03
CA HIS A 623 -10.96 10.77 11.71
C HIS A 623 -9.85 11.53 10.96
N ASP A 624 -8.86 12.04 11.69
CA ASP A 624 -7.68 12.76 11.14
C ASP A 624 -6.69 11.81 10.44
N SER A 625 -7.09 10.58 10.22
CA SER A 625 -6.30 9.53 9.58
C SER A 625 -7.13 8.77 8.55
N SER A 626 -6.51 8.45 7.43
CA SER A 626 -7.12 7.58 6.40
C SER A 626 -7.40 6.14 6.88
N LEU A 627 -6.88 5.74 8.04
CA LEU A 627 -7.10 4.42 8.66
C LEU A 627 -8.42 4.33 9.45
N SER A 628 -9.10 5.45 9.69
CA SER A 628 -10.19 5.51 10.67
C SER A 628 -11.55 5.12 10.12
N SER A 629 -11.97 5.72 9.02
CA SER A 629 -13.37 5.61 8.51
C SER A 629 -13.76 4.18 8.14
N CYS A 630 -12.83 3.38 7.58
CA CYS A 630 -13.13 1.99 7.24
C CYS A 630 -13.46 1.12 8.46
N VAL A 631 -12.73 1.28 9.58
CA VAL A 631 -13.01 0.53 10.83
C VAL A 631 -14.36 0.91 11.41
N HIS A 632 -14.68 2.20 11.40
CA HIS A 632 -15.99 2.69 11.86
C HIS A 632 -17.13 2.21 10.95
N SER A 633 -16.91 2.10 9.63
CA SER A 633 -17.85 1.50 8.69
C SER A 633 -18.12 0.03 9.03
N ILE A 634 -17.06 -0.76 9.24
CA ILE A 634 -17.16 -2.20 9.56
C ILE A 634 -17.96 -2.41 10.84
N MET A 635 -17.61 -1.68 11.89
CA MET A 635 -18.28 -1.84 13.20
C MET A 635 -19.68 -1.27 13.22
N ALA A 636 -19.96 -0.18 12.50
CA ALA A 636 -21.31 0.33 12.30
C ALA A 636 -22.21 -0.70 11.60
N SER A 637 -21.67 -1.38 10.57
CA SER A 637 -22.38 -2.48 9.88
C SER A 637 -22.70 -3.64 10.84
N LYS A 638 -21.72 -4.08 11.64
CA LYS A 638 -21.89 -5.12 12.67
C LYS A 638 -22.98 -4.77 13.67
N LEU A 639 -23.09 -3.50 14.06
CA LEU A 639 -24.05 -3.01 15.05
C LEU A 639 -25.42 -2.62 14.45
N GLY A 640 -25.60 -2.78 13.13
CA GLY A 640 -26.86 -2.43 12.45
C GLY A 640 -27.06 -0.93 12.23
N TYR A 641 -26.02 -0.11 12.33
CA TYR A 641 -26.07 1.32 12.04
C TYR A 641 -25.90 1.56 10.53
N GLU A 642 -26.85 1.09 9.73
CA GLU A 642 -26.77 1.01 8.27
C GLU A 642 -26.33 2.32 7.61
N GLN A 643 -26.90 3.47 8.00
CA GLN A 643 -26.58 4.76 7.38
C GLN A 643 -25.12 5.18 7.71
N LYS A 644 -24.69 5.05 8.96
CA LYS A 644 -23.31 5.36 9.36
C LYS A 644 -22.30 4.47 8.66
N ALA A 645 -22.61 3.16 8.55
CA ALA A 645 -21.73 2.22 7.84
C ALA A 645 -21.55 2.64 6.39
N TYR A 646 -22.63 3.05 5.72
CA TYR A 646 -22.57 3.50 4.33
C TYR A 646 -21.83 4.84 4.17
N ASP A 647 -22.06 5.80 5.07
CA ASP A 647 -21.43 7.13 5.00
C ASP A 647 -19.91 7.02 5.17
N TYR A 648 -19.43 6.29 6.17
CA TYR A 648 -18.01 6.02 6.37
C TYR A 648 -17.38 5.23 5.21
N PHE A 649 -18.10 4.27 4.66
CA PHE A 649 -17.66 3.53 3.48
C PHE A 649 -17.51 4.44 2.27
N ASN A 650 -18.47 5.32 2.00
CA ASN A 650 -18.42 6.24 0.87
C ASN A 650 -17.22 7.19 0.95
N GLU A 651 -16.96 7.72 2.15
CA GLU A 651 -15.75 8.53 2.41
C GLU A 651 -14.47 7.75 2.11
N THR A 652 -14.38 6.51 2.59
CA THR A 652 -13.23 5.62 2.37
C THR A 652 -13.04 5.31 0.89
N ALA A 653 -14.09 4.96 0.16
CA ALA A 653 -13.99 4.47 -1.21
C ALA A 653 -13.53 5.52 -2.23
N ARG A 654 -13.76 6.81 -1.95
CA ARG A 654 -13.46 7.91 -2.88
C ARG A 654 -12.41 8.90 -2.37
N LEU A 655 -11.76 8.62 -1.25
CA LEU A 655 -10.86 9.54 -0.56
C LEU A 655 -9.82 10.19 -1.49
N ASP A 656 -9.10 9.41 -2.27
CA ASP A 656 -8.07 9.92 -3.19
C ASP A 656 -8.67 10.53 -4.46
N LEU A 657 -9.73 9.95 -5.01
CA LEU A 657 -10.41 10.45 -6.21
C LEU A 657 -10.98 11.86 -5.99
N GLU A 658 -11.42 12.17 -4.77
CA GLU A 658 -11.96 13.46 -4.35
C GLU A 658 -10.93 14.34 -3.62
N ASN A 659 -9.71 13.81 -3.43
CA ASN A 659 -8.62 14.49 -2.70
C ASN A 659 -9.06 15.05 -1.35
N THR A 660 -9.84 14.26 -0.59
CA THR A 660 -10.50 14.67 0.67
C THR A 660 -9.51 15.21 1.70
N HIS A 661 -8.35 14.57 1.85
CA HIS A 661 -7.28 15.00 2.76
C HIS A 661 -6.31 16.03 2.16
N LYS A 662 -6.53 16.48 0.92
CA LYS A 662 -5.72 17.48 0.20
C LYS A 662 -4.23 17.15 0.06
N ASN A 663 -3.87 15.88 0.17
CA ASN A 663 -2.49 15.39 0.07
C ASN A 663 -2.31 14.19 -0.87
N THR A 664 -3.28 13.96 -1.77
CA THR A 664 -3.16 12.94 -2.84
C THR A 664 -2.01 13.25 -3.80
N LYS A 665 -1.59 14.53 -3.90
CA LYS A 665 -0.39 14.95 -4.66
C LYS A 665 0.89 14.21 -4.21
N ASP A 666 0.98 13.82 -2.94
CA ASP A 666 2.14 13.17 -2.33
C ASP A 666 2.13 11.64 -2.47
N GLY A 667 1.14 11.12 -3.18
CA GLY A 667 0.87 9.70 -3.40
C GLY A 667 -0.47 9.25 -2.81
N LEU A 668 -0.92 8.08 -3.22
CA LEU A 668 -2.23 7.50 -2.89
C LEU A 668 -2.21 6.83 -1.50
N HIS A 669 -3.37 6.75 -0.83
CA HIS A 669 -3.47 6.19 0.52
C HIS A 669 -3.74 4.69 0.48
N MET A 670 -2.69 3.87 0.50
CA MET A 670 -2.79 2.41 0.31
C MET A 670 -3.63 1.71 1.36
N ALA A 671 -3.48 2.06 2.64
CA ALA A 671 -4.28 1.46 3.71
C ALA A 671 -5.77 1.78 3.59
N ASN A 672 -6.12 3.01 3.18
CA ASN A 672 -7.50 3.39 2.90
C ASN A 672 -8.09 2.59 1.72
N MET A 673 -7.28 2.32 0.71
CA MET A 673 -7.69 1.48 -0.43
C MET A 673 -7.99 0.03 0.01
N GLY A 674 -7.14 -0.53 0.88
CA GLY A 674 -7.43 -1.82 1.54
C GLY A 674 -8.69 -1.74 2.40
N GLY A 675 -8.83 -0.67 3.18
CA GLY A 675 -10.00 -0.39 4.02
C GLY A 675 -11.32 -0.34 3.24
N THR A 676 -11.29 0.09 1.98
CA THR A 676 -12.46 0.05 1.09
C THR A 676 -12.96 -1.38 0.88
N TRP A 677 -12.07 -2.28 0.54
CA TRP A 677 -12.39 -3.70 0.37
C TRP A 677 -12.83 -4.34 1.69
N LEU A 678 -12.13 -4.03 2.80
CA LEU A 678 -12.49 -4.51 4.14
C LEU A 678 -13.90 -4.08 4.55
N SER A 679 -14.30 -2.84 4.25
CA SER A 679 -15.64 -2.33 4.56
C SER A 679 -16.75 -3.13 3.87
N ILE A 680 -16.48 -3.66 2.67
CA ILE A 680 -17.44 -4.52 1.96
C ILE A 680 -17.41 -5.94 2.52
N VAL A 681 -16.23 -6.55 2.56
CA VAL A 681 -16.09 -7.98 2.85
C VAL A 681 -16.16 -8.28 4.34
N TYR A 682 -15.49 -7.51 5.20
CA TYR A 682 -15.57 -7.66 6.65
C TYR A 682 -16.68 -6.83 7.28
N GLY A 683 -17.10 -5.73 6.63
CA GLY A 683 -18.20 -4.89 7.07
C GLY A 683 -19.56 -5.41 6.58
N PHE A 684 -19.94 -5.14 5.34
CA PHE A 684 -21.27 -5.48 4.83
C PHE A 684 -21.49 -6.97 4.68
N ALA A 685 -20.51 -7.75 4.23
CA ALA A 685 -20.64 -9.21 4.18
C ALA A 685 -20.34 -9.90 5.53
N GLY A 686 -19.79 -9.17 6.50
CA GLY A 686 -19.56 -9.64 7.86
C GLY A 686 -18.59 -10.82 7.95
N LEU A 687 -17.64 -10.95 7.02
CA LEU A 687 -16.66 -12.03 7.04
C LEU A 687 -15.82 -12.00 8.32
N ARG A 688 -15.67 -13.16 8.94
CA ARG A 688 -14.68 -13.45 10.00
C ARG A 688 -14.03 -14.79 9.74
N ILE A 689 -12.76 -14.86 9.98
CA ILE A 689 -12.00 -16.12 9.90
C ILE A 689 -11.88 -16.67 11.31
N LYS A 690 -12.60 -17.76 11.57
CA LYS A 690 -12.58 -18.49 12.84
C LYS A 690 -11.79 -19.80 12.68
N GLU A 691 -11.40 -20.41 13.77
CA GLU A 691 -10.77 -21.74 13.74
C GLU A 691 -11.68 -22.78 13.07
N SER A 692 -12.99 -22.65 13.23
CA SER A 692 -14.03 -23.49 12.60
C SER A 692 -14.25 -23.21 11.10
N GLY A 693 -13.61 -22.18 10.54
CA GLY A 693 -13.76 -21.77 9.14
C GLY A 693 -14.34 -20.37 8.95
N PRO A 694 -14.62 -20.00 7.70
CA PRO A 694 -15.18 -18.68 7.39
C PRO A 694 -16.61 -18.53 7.91
N SER A 695 -16.88 -17.42 8.58
CA SER A 695 -18.21 -17.03 9.06
C SER A 695 -18.63 -15.74 8.36
N LEU A 696 -19.86 -15.68 7.84
CA LEU A 696 -20.42 -14.53 7.14
C LEU A 696 -21.78 -14.14 7.73
N ALA A 697 -22.03 -12.82 7.82
CA ALA A 697 -23.31 -12.25 8.28
C ALA A 697 -23.74 -11.09 7.32
N PRO A 698 -24.12 -11.41 6.05
CA PRO A 698 -24.26 -10.43 5.00
C PRO A 698 -25.44 -9.48 5.19
N THR A 699 -25.17 -8.18 5.19
CA THR A 699 -26.11 -7.07 5.11
C THR A 699 -26.03 -6.40 3.74
N LEU A 700 -27.03 -5.56 3.39
CA LEU A 700 -27.05 -4.84 2.11
C LEU A 700 -27.39 -3.36 2.36
N PRO A 701 -26.52 -2.42 1.99
CA PRO A 701 -26.84 -1.00 2.03
C PRO A 701 -28.09 -0.65 1.20
N LYS A 702 -28.94 0.25 1.70
CA LYS A 702 -30.22 0.60 1.05
C LYS A 702 -30.09 1.14 -0.37
N LYS A 703 -28.94 1.77 -0.68
CA LYS A 703 -28.67 2.32 -2.02
C LYS A 703 -28.29 1.26 -3.05
N TRP A 704 -27.88 0.07 -2.61
CA TRP A 704 -27.46 -1.00 -3.52
C TRP A 704 -28.60 -1.96 -3.81
N ASN A 705 -28.57 -2.54 -5.01
CA ASN A 705 -29.45 -3.66 -5.38
C ASN A 705 -28.78 -4.99 -5.00
N SER A 706 -27.48 -5.10 -5.22
CA SER A 706 -26.67 -6.26 -4.86
C SER A 706 -25.18 -5.91 -4.78
N TYR A 707 -24.41 -6.81 -4.18
CA TYR A 707 -22.96 -6.86 -4.36
C TYR A 707 -22.50 -8.31 -4.53
N THR A 708 -21.36 -8.47 -5.23
CA THR A 708 -20.70 -9.76 -5.45
C THR A 708 -19.20 -9.63 -5.21
N PHE A 709 -18.60 -10.60 -4.57
CA PHE A 709 -17.14 -10.72 -4.46
C PHE A 709 -16.73 -12.19 -4.43
N HIS A 710 -15.44 -12.43 -4.61
CA HIS A 710 -14.82 -13.75 -4.45
C HIS A 710 -13.84 -13.71 -3.29
N MET A 711 -13.63 -14.88 -2.64
CA MET A 711 -12.60 -15.06 -1.63
C MET A 711 -11.93 -16.43 -1.77
N GLN A 712 -10.65 -16.48 -1.46
CA GLN A 712 -9.88 -17.73 -1.40
C GLN A 712 -9.81 -18.25 0.04
N TYR A 713 -10.00 -19.53 0.21
CA TYR A 713 -9.88 -20.20 1.50
C TYR A 713 -9.46 -21.66 1.31
N GLN A 714 -8.28 -22.04 1.85
CA GLN A 714 -7.71 -23.39 1.76
C GLN A 714 -7.74 -23.98 0.33
N GLY A 715 -7.25 -23.19 -0.65
CA GLY A 715 -7.20 -23.60 -2.05
C GLY A 715 -8.55 -23.61 -2.79
N ARG A 716 -9.59 -23.05 -2.19
CA ARG A 716 -10.91 -22.90 -2.80
C ARG A 716 -11.19 -21.46 -3.17
N VAL A 717 -11.93 -21.25 -4.23
CA VAL A 717 -12.49 -19.93 -4.59
C VAL A 717 -13.99 -19.96 -4.31
N ILE A 718 -14.44 -19.09 -3.42
CA ILE A 718 -15.83 -19.00 -2.98
C ILE A 718 -16.40 -17.66 -3.50
N LYS A 719 -17.48 -17.76 -4.27
CA LYS A 719 -18.29 -16.60 -4.70
C LYS A 719 -19.36 -16.33 -3.67
N VAL A 720 -19.49 -15.06 -3.28
CA VAL A 720 -20.55 -14.56 -2.40
C VAL A 720 -21.34 -13.50 -3.17
N HIS A 721 -22.65 -13.70 -3.27
CA HIS A 721 -23.56 -12.73 -3.88
C HIS A 721 -24.69 -12.38 -2.92
N LYS A 722 -24.80 -11.10 -2.55
CA LYS A 722 -25.85 -10.56 -1.70
C LYS A 722 -26.78 -9.67 -2.51
N ALA A 723 -28.06 -10.04 -2.55
CA ALA A 723 -29.14 -9.23 -3.13
C ALA A 723 -30.19 -8.90 -2.07
N ARG A 724 -31.18 -8.10 -2.44
CA ARG A 724 -32.31 -7.81 -1.55
C ARG A 724 -33.08 -9.08 -1.22
N GLY A 725 -33.15 -9.41 0.07
CA GLY A 725 -33.88 -10.58 0.57
C GLY A 725 -33.21 -11.93 0.42
N SER A 726 -32.01 -12.00 -0.19
CA SER A 726 -31.30 -13.28 -0.33
C SER A 726 -29.79 -13.10 -0.32
N VAL A 727 -29.10 -14.18 -0.02
CA VAL A 727 -27.66 -14.32 -0.23
C VAL A 727 -27.39 -15.67 -0.88
N SER A 728 -26.45 -15.73 -1.83
CA SER A 728 -26.01 -16.99 -2.39
C SER A 728 -24.50 -17.19 -2.24
N TYR A 729 -24.11 -18.45 -2.10
CA TYR A 729 -22.74 -18.92 -1.96
C TYR A 729 -22.46 -20.01 -2.97
N GLN A 730 -21.27 -19.99 -3.57
CA GLN A 730 -20.87 -21.03 -4.51
C GLN A 730 -19.36 -21.27 -4.40
N VAL A 731 -18.94 -22.52 -4.27
CA VAL A 731 -17.54 -22.91 -4.51
C VAL A 731 -17.36 -22.98 -6.03
N VAL A 732 -16.63 -22.04 -6.60
CA VAL A 732 -16.40 -21.98 -8.05
C VAL A 732 -15.16 -22.77 -8.46
N GLU A 733 -14.18 -22.91 -7.56
CA GLU A 733 -12.97 -23.71 -7.74
C GLU A 733 -12.62 -24.44 -6.44
N GLY A 734 -12.08 -25.65 -6.54
CA GLY A 734 -11.67 -26.48 -5.41
C GLY A 734 -12.77 -27.43 -4.91
N GLU A 735 -12.52 -28.09 -3.78
CA GLU A 735 -13.46 -29.04 -3.17
C GLU A 735 -14.52 -28.33 -2.31
N GLY A 736 -15.66 -28.99 -2.10
CA GLY A 736 -16.71 -28.51 -1.21
C GLY A 736 -16.22 -28.27 0.22
N LEU A 737 -16.88 -27.35 0.93
CA LEU A 737 -16.57 -27.04 2.34
C LEU A 737 -17.82 -26.57 3.08
N SER A 738 -17.73 -26.53 4.42
CA SER A 738 -18.72 -25.87 5.27
C SER A 738 -18.28 -24.46 5.61
N ILE A 739 -19.22 -23.53 5.55
CA ILE A 739 -19.09 -22.17 6.06
C ILE A 739 -20.14 -21.93 7.14
N LEU A 740 -19.99 -20.84 7.90
CA LEU A 740 -21.04 -20.38 8.81
C LEU A 740 -21.78 -19.20 8.17
N HIS A 741 -23.10 -19.29 8.09
CA HIS A 741 -23.98 -18.19 7.73
C HIS A 741 -24.83 -17.81 8.94
N ASN A 742 -24.64 -16.60 9.49
CA ASN A 742 -25.28 -16.17 10.73
C ASN A 742 -25.19 -17.28 11.81
N GLU A 743 -23.99 -17.80 12.02
CA GLU A 743 -23.63 -18.87 12.95
C GLU A 743 -24.18 -20.28 12.63
N ASN A 744 -24.97 -20.44 11.58
CA ASN A 744 -25.49 -21.73 11.14
C ASN A 744 -24.57 -22.34 10.08
N SER A 745 -24.23 -23.63 10.24
CA SER A 745 -23.36 -24.33 9.27
C SER A 745 -24.10 -24.57 7.96
N VAL A 746 -23.44 -24.21 6.84
CA VAL A 746 -23.94 -24.42 5.49
C VAL A 746 -22.85 -25.13 4.68
N TYR A 747 -23.17 -26.33 4.16
CA TYR A 747 -22.26 -27.05 3.29
C TYR A 747 -22.40 -26.57 1.84
N LEU A 748 -21.29 -26.22 1.23
CA LEU A 748 -21.18 -25.79 -0.17
C LEU A 748 -20.55 -26.92 -0.99
N GLU A 749 -21.30 -27.46 -1.94
CA GLU A 749 -20.82 -28.42 -2.92
C GLU A 749 -20.19 -27.68 -4.11
N THR A 750 -19.08 -28.21 -4.66
CA THR A 750 -18.39 -27.59 -5.79
C THR A 750 -19.31 -27.39 -7.00
N GLY A 751 -19.31 -26.20 -7.55
CA GLY A 751 -20.09 -25.81 -8.74
C GLY A 751 -21.58 -25.58 -8.47
N ARG A 752 -22.09 -25.91 -7.28
CA ARG A 752 -23.50 -25.72 -6.92
C ARG A 752 -23.70 -24.43 -6.12
N GLU A 753 -24.63 -23.59 -6.56
CA GLU A 753 -25.03 -22.40 -5.83
C GLU A 753 -26.04 -22.76 -4.73
N VAL A 754 -25.80 -22.27 -3.52
CA VAL A 754 -26.70 -22.38 -2.35
C VAL A 754 -27.25 -21.01 -2.04
N THR A 755 -28.58 -20.83 -2.15
CA THR A 755 -29.27 -19.56 -1.86
C THR A 755 -30.03 -19.66 -0.54
N ILE A 756 -29.88 -18.63 0.30
CA ILE A 756 -30.55 -18.45 1.59
C ILE A 756 -31.38 -17.17 1.51
N SER A 757 -32.68 -17.30 1.87
CA SER A 757 -33.69 -16.21 1.82
C SER A 757 -33.81 -15.51 3.15
#